data_f3e445ec3a1ea3e56d04b4fbee87b716
#
_entry.id   f3e445ec3a1ea3e56d04b4fbee87b716
#
_cell.length_a   1.000
_cell.length_b   1.000
_cell.length_c   1.000
_cell.angle_alpha   90.00
_cell.angle_beta   90.00
_cell.angle_gamma   90.00
#
_symmetry.space_group_name_H-M   'P 1'
#
loop_
_entity.id
_entity.type
_entity.pdbx_description
1 polymer ?
#
loop_
_entity_poly.entity_id
_entity_poly.type
_entity_poly.pdbx_seq_one_letter_code
_entity_poly.pdbx_strand_id
1 'polypeptide(L)'
;MEDNIFDKVHEVDLKQTMETSYIDYAMSVIASRALPDVRDGLKPVQRGILYSMIELNNGPDKPHRKCARIVGDTMGKYHPHGDSSIYGALVNMAQEWSTRYPLVDGHGNFGSVDGDGAAAMRYTEARLSKISMELTADINKNTVDFIPNFDETEKEPTVLPARFPNLLVNGTSGIAVGMATNIPPHNLREVINAVVQIIDDQIEDKEETTIEEILKIIKGPDFPTGGMILGTRGIEEAYRTGRGKIRVRAVTDIEAMPNGKSRIIVSELPYMVNKARLIEKIAELVRDKKIDGITDLSDQSSREGMRVVIELRRDANANVILNQLYKHTQLQDTFGVIMLALVGNEPKVMNLMEMLNYYLRHQEEVVTRRTQYELNKAEERAHILQGLLIALDNIDEVIKIIRGSQTVQIAKSELMERFGLTDVQAQAIVDMRLRALTGLEREKLEAEYKALMEQIEHLRAILADRKLLLGVIKEEILVIRDKYGDERRTSIGFDEFDISMEDLIPREDVVITMTKLGYIKRMSHDTFKAQNRGGKGIKGMQKLDEDYVEELFMTNTHHYLMFFTNTGRVYRMKAYEIPEASRTSRGTAIVNLLQLMPGEKISAVIPIEKYNDDEYLLMATKKGLIKKTPIKEYANVRKTGLAAITLREEDELIEVKYTDSDHDVFMITKYGQCIRFNESDVRPTGRTSMGVRGMNLVDSDEVIGMQIDSQGTDLLIVSEYGMGKRTSIDEFTAQNRGGKGVKCYKITEKTGNVVGVKAVDEDNEIMIINTEGIIIRMKCDGISELGRVTSGVKLINLPEGDKVACIAKVRKGDESEDDLVEPEESTEDAENVETEE
;
A
#
# COMPACT_ATOMS: atom_id res chain seq x y z
N MET A 1 49.16 -53.52 -10.00
CA MET A 1 48.06 -52.83 -10.63
C MET A 1 47.96 -51.50 -9.87
N GLU A 2 48.59 -50.52 -10.48
CA GLU A 2 48.51 -49.16 -10.00
C GLU A 2 47.14 -48.62 -10.44
N ASP A 3 46.22 -48.46 -9.47
CA ASP A 3 44.98 -47.78 -9.70
C ASP A 3 45.31 -46.27 -9.86
N ASN A 4 45.29 -45.80 -11.11
CA ASN A 4 45.36 -44.42 -11.46
C ASN A 4 44.17 -43.65 -10.88
N ILE A 5 44.40 -42.93 -9.76
CA ILE A 5 43.42 -42.16 -9.02
C ILE A 5 42.96 -40.92 -9.85
N PHE A 6 43.60 -40.63 -11.00
CA PHE A 6 43.42 -39.40 -11.76
C PHE A 6 42.45 -39.45 -12.95
N ASP A 7 41.83 -40.60 -13.24
CA ASP A 7 40.99 -40.79 -14.47
C ASP A 7 39.53 -41.18 -14.21
N LYS A 8 38.90 -40.69 -13.16
CA LYS A 8 37.43 -40.77 -13.05
C LYS A 8 36.83 -39.50 -13.67
N VAL A 9 36.47 -39.60 -14.95
CA VAL A 9 35.63 -38.64 -15.63
C VAL A 9 34.21 -38.77 -15.05
N HIS A 10 33.76 -37.77 -14.31
CA HIS A 10 32.38 -37.67 -13.84
C HIS A 10 31.59 -36.88 -14.87
N GLU A 11 30.59 -37.53 -15.49
CA GLU A 11 29.61 -36.80 -16.30
C GLU A 11 28.74 -35.93 -15.37
N VAL A 12 28.73 -34.64 -15.61
CA VAL A 12 27.95 -33.68 -14.86
C VAL A 12 27.01 -32.96 -15.82
N ASP A 13 25.70 -32.95 -15.51
CA ASP A 13 24.74 -32.16 -16.28
C ASP A 13 25.01 -30.68 -16.03
N LEU A 14 25.52 -29.99 -17.04
CA LEU A 14 25.86 -28.58 -16.99
C LEU A 14 24.64 -27.72 -16.58
N LYS A 15 23.46 -28.03 -17.11
CA LYS A 15 22.24 -27.29 -16.82
C LYS A 15 21.87 -27.43 -15.35
N GLN A 16 21.80 -28.65 -14.83
CA GLN A 16 21.46 -28.91 -13.42
C GLN A 16 22.48 -28.29 -12.46
N THR A 17 23.76 -28.39 -12.79
CA THR A 17 24.84 -27.78 -11.99
C THR A 17 24.75 -26.27 -11.97
N MET A 18 24.48 -25.64 -13.11
CA MET A 18 24.28 -24.19 -13.21
C MET A 18 23.05 -23.72 -12.44
N GLU A 19 21.92 -24.41 -12.59
CA GLU A 19 20.68 -24.10 -11.87
C GLU A 19 20.89 -24.19 -10.35
N THR A 20 21.48 -25.29 -9.85
CA THR A 20 21.75 -25.48 -8.42
C THR A 20 22.69 -24.42 -7.89
N SER A 21 23.84 -24.21 -8.53
CA SER A 21 24.84 -23.21 -8.10
C SER A 21 24.31 -21.78 -8.14
N TYR A 22 23.43 -21.46 -9.12
CA TYR A 22 22.79 -20.15 -9.20
C TYR A 22 21.77 -19.94 -8.07
N ILE A 23 20.98 -20.97 -7.73
CA ILE A 23 20.06 -20.93 -6.60
C ILE A 23 20.81 -20.74 -5.29
N ASP A 24 21.88 -21.51 -5.07
CA ASP A 24 22.71 -21.40 -3.86
C ASP A 24 23.34 -20.01 -3.72
N TYR A 25 23.86 -19.48 -4.82
CA TYR A 25 24.38 -18.10 -4.85
C TYR A 25 23.28 -17.07 -4.56
N ALA A 26 22.10 -17.21 -5.20
CA ALA A 26 20.97 -16.31 -4.99
C ALA A 26 20.50 -16.32 -3.53
N MET A 27 20.37 -17.51 -2.93
CA MET A 27 19.99 -17.68 -1.52
C MET A 27 21.02 -17.02 -0.58
N SER A 28 22.32 -17.22 -0.85
CA SER A 28 23.39 -16.58 -0.07
C SER A 28 23.35 -15.06 -0.16
N VAL A 29 23.12 -14.49 -1.36
CA VAL A 29 23.04 -13.04 -1.54
C VAL A 29 21.79 -12.46 -0.87
N ILE A 30 20.66 -13.15 -0.91
CA ILE A 30 19.39 -12.73 -0.30
C ILE A 30 19.51 -12.78 1.23
N ALA A 31 19.87 -13.94 1.79
CA ALA A 31 19.82 -14.17 3.24
C ALA A 31 20.98 -13.55 4.01
N SER A 32 22.20 -13.46 3.41
CA SER A 32 23.41 -13.12 4.14
C SER A 32 24.26 -11.97 3.58
N ARG A 33 23.73 -11.18 2.64
CA ARG A 33 24.53 -10.07 2.05
C ARG A 33 23.75 -8.77 1.81
N ALA A 34 22.70 -8.80 0.97
CA ALA A 34 22.13 -7.60 0.39
C ALA A 34 20.94 -7.01 1.16
N LEU A 35 20.20 -7.84 1.89
CA LEU A 35 18.97 -7.44 2.57
C LEU A 35 19.19 -7.24 4.07
N PRO A 36 18.51 -6.27 4.70
CA PRO A 36 18.53 -6.06 6.14
C PRO A 36 17.57 -7.02 6.86
N ASP A 37 17.85 -7.31 8.14
CA ASP A 37 16.87 -7.94 9.03
C ASP A 37 15.85 -6.89 9.48
N VAL A 38 14.56 -7.27 9.53
CA VAL A 38 13.48 -6.35 9.92
C VAL A 38 13.60 -5.84 11.36
N ARG A 39 14.23 -6.61 12.25
CA ARG A 39 14.35 -6.35 13.68
C ARG A 39 15.36 -5.26 14.03
N ASP A 40 16.56 -5.30 13.43
CA ASP A 40 17.64 -4.33 13.70
C ASP A 40 17.97 -3.40 12.52
N GLY A 41 17.42 -3.67 11.34
CA GLY A 41 17.62 -2.86 10.14
C GLY A 41 19.02 -2.94 9.56
N LEU A 42 19.82 -3.92 9.93
CA LEU A 42 21.21 -4.03 9.54
C LEU A 42 21.45 -5.17 8.55
N LYS A 43 22.33 -4.91 7.61
CA LYS A 43 22.95 -5.96 6.79
C LYS A 43 24.02 -6.71 7.61
N PRO A 44 24.34 -7.96 7.28
CA PRO A 44 25.34 -8.73 8.02
C PRO A 44 26.68 -8.01 8.17
N VAL A 45 27.18 -7.36 7.12
CA VAL A 45 28.44 -6.59 7.18
C VAL A 45 28.36 -5.42 8.19
N GLN A 46 27.25 -4.70 8.23
CA GLN A 46 27.06 -3.57 9.15
C GLN A 46 27.00 -4.06 10.60
N ARG A 47 26.25 -5.16 10.83
CA ARG A 47 26.15 -5.80 12.16
C ARG A 47 27.52 -6.28 12.64
N GLY A 48 28.29 -6.94 11.77
CA GLY A 48 29.66 -7.39 12.09
C GLY A 48 30.62 -6.25 12.42
N ILE A 49 30.53 -5.12 11.70
CA ILE A 49 31.35 -3.92 11.99
C ILE A 49 31.01 -3.36 13.38
N LEU A 50 29.72 -3.14 13.67
CA LEU A 50 29.30 -2.57 14.95
C LEU A 50 29.67 -3.50 16.12
N TYR A 51 29.48 -4.81 15.95
CA TYR A 51 29.82 -5.79 16.97
C TYR A 51 31.33 -5.88 17.20
N SER A 52 32.16 -5.86 16.14
CA SER A 52 33.60 -5.77 16.24
C SER A 52 34.05 -4.52 17.01
N MET A 53 33.44 -3.37 16.75
CA MET A 53 33.75 -2.11 17.44
C MET A 53 33.41 -2.18 18.95
N ILE A 54 32.38 -2.91 19.34
CA ILE A 54 32.04 -3.15 20.76
C ILE A 54 33.10 -4.00 21.42
N GLU A 55 33.45 -5.13 20.82
CA GLU A 55 34.48 -6.01 21.36
C GLU A 55 35.84 -5.32 21.49
N LEU A 56 36.16 -4.44 20.54
CA LEU A 56 37.35 -3.59 20.63
C LEU A 56 37.20 -2.51 21.72
N ASN A 57 36.10 -2.42 22.43
CA ASN A 57 35.83 -1.35 23.41
C ASN A 57 36.02 0.05 22.79
N ASN A 58 35.46 0.24 21.59
CA ASN A 58 35.59 1.45 20.78
C ASN A 58 34.34 2.33 20.87
N GLY A 59 33.88 2.61 22.08
CA GLY A 59 32.72 3.44 22.39
C GLY A 59 32.91 4.93 22.17
N PRO A 60 31.82 5.73 22.27
CA PRO A 60 31.85 7.18 22.03
C PRO A 60 32.66 7.98 23.04
N ASP A 61 32.96 7.41 24.19
CA ASP A 61 33.80 7.96 25.26
C ASP A 61 35.28 7.62 25.11
N LYS A 62 35.68 6.80 24.13
CA LYS A 62 37.01 6.33 23.85
C LYS A 62 37.67 7.11 22.70
N PRO A 63 39.02 7.13 22.61
CA PRO A 63 39.67 7.67 21.42
C PRO A 63 39.27 6.94 20.15
N HIS A 64 39.25 7.65 19.03
CA HIS A 64 39.10 7.06 17.72
C HIS A 64 40.20 6.03 17.43
N ARG A 65 39.84 4.95 16.74
CA ARG A 65 40.79 3.93 16.27
C ARG A 65 40.94 3.99 14.76
N LYS A 66 42.09 3.63 14.23
CA LYS A 66 42.32 3.50 12.79
C LYS A 66 41.25 2.58 12.15
N CYS A 67 40.60 3.02 11.07
CA CYS A 67 39.63 2.21 10.34
C CYS A 67 40.23 0.88 9.89
N ALA A 68 41.52 0.86 9.52
CA ALA A 68 42.21 -0.38 9.17
C ALA A 68 42.19 -1.43 10.30
N ARG A 69 42.24 -1.01 11.58
CA ARG A 69 42.12 -1.94 12.73
C ARG A 69 40.71 -2.52 12.82
N ILE A 70 39.68 -1.68 12.67
CA ILE A 70 38.29 -2.11 12.73
C ILE A 70 37.95 -3.05 11.57
N VAL A 71 38.36 -2.68 10.34
CA VAL A 71 38.17 -3.51 9.15
C VAL A 71 38.87 -4.85 9.26
N GLY A 72 40.14 -4.86 9.73
CA GLY A 72 40.91 -6.08 9.92
C GLY A 72 40.30 -7.03 10.95
N ASP A 73 39.77 -6.51 12.06
CA ASP A 73 39.12 -7.31 13.10
C ASP A 73 37.76 -7.88 12.59
N THR A 74 36.96 -7.04 11.91
CA THR A 74 35.71 -7.48 11.30
C THR A 74 35.94 -8.56 10.24
N MET A 75 36.93 -8.39 9.36
CA MET A 75 37.25 -9.34 8.30
C MET A 75 37.75 -10.67 8.85
N GLY A 76 38.58 -10.62 9.88
CA GLY A 76 39.15 -11.82 10.47
C GLY A 76 38.17 -12.64 11.31
N LYS A 77 37.15 -12.00 11.90
CA LYS A 77 36.23 -12.66 12.84
C LYS A 77 34.80 -12.86 12.31
N TYR A 78 34.22 -11.90 11.59
CA TYR A 78 32.79 -11.89 11.32
C TYR A 78 32.39 -11.82 9.87
N HIS A 79 33.27 -11.30 8.98
CA HIS A 79 32.90 -11.06 7.59
C HIS A 79 34.04 -11.40 6.61
N PRO A 80 34.16 -12.65 6.12
CA PRO A 80 35.28 -13.14 5.31
C PRO A 80 35.15 -12.68 3.85
N HIS A 81 35.05 -11.36 3.62
CA HIS A 81 35.00 -10.71 2.33
C HIS A 81 36.03 -9.60 2.19
N GLY A 82 36.15 -9.00 1.00
CA GLY A 82 37.17 -7.99 0.72
C GLY A 82 37.10 -6.78 1.66
N ASP A 83 38.26 -6.31 2.09
CA ASP A 83 38.44 -5.19 2.99
C ASP A 83 37.81 -3.89 2.48
N SER A 84 37.81 -3.68 1.17
CA SER A 84 37.19 -2.51 0.52
C SER A 84 35.69 -2.46 0.69
N SER A 85 35.00 -3.62 0.69
CA SER A 85 33.55 -3.68 0.91
C SER A 85 33.20 -3.39 2.37
N ILE A 86 33.98 -3.89 3.32
CA ILE A 86 33.82 -3.64 4.75
C ILE A 86 34.06 -2.17 5.04
N TYR A 87 35.19 -1.62 4.50
CA TYR A 87 35.50 -0.21 4.67
C TYR A 87 34.43 0.70 4.05
N GLY A 88 33.91 0.37 2.86
CA GLY A 88 32.83 1.10 2.24
C GLY A 88 31.55 1.14 3.09
N ALA A 89 31.21 0.04 3.73
CA ALA A 89 30.07 -0.03 4.65
C ALA A 89 30.32 0.83 5.93
N LEU A 90 31.52 0.77 6.50
CA LEU A 90 31.92 1.61 7.63
C LEU A 90 31.81 3.10 7.29
N VAL A 91 32.34 3.49 6.12
CA VAL A 91 32.28 4.87 5.62
C VAL A 91 30.85 5.35 5.45
N ASN A 92 30.00 4.54 4.84
CA ASN A 92 28.59 4.90 4.63
C ASN A 92 27.85 5.17 5.95
N MET A 93 28.10 4.36 6.99
CA MET A 93 27.50 4.55 8.32
C MET A 93 28.02 5.81 9.06
N ALA A 94 29.13 6.40 8.61
CA ALA A 94 29.70 7.62 9.18
C ALA A 94 29.33 8.90 8.41
N GLN A 95 28.78 8.78 7.19
CA GLN A 95 28.45 9.91 6.33
C GLN A 95 27.10 10.53 6.70
N GLU A 96 27.07 11.81 7.07
CA GLU A 96 25.89 12.54 7.49
C GLU A 96 24.88 12.79 6.34
N TRP A 97 25.31 12.70 5.08
CA TRP A 97 24.46 12.80 3.90
C TRP A 97 23.93 11.45 3.39
N SER A 98 24.50 10.35 3.89
CA SER A 98 24.08 8.98 3.52
C SER A 98 23.17 8.36 4.58
N THR A 99 23.43 8.61 5.86
CA THR A 99 22.74 8.02 7.00
C THR A 99 22.09 9.11 7.84
N ARG A 100 20.78 9.01 8.09
CA ARG A 100 20.01 10.06 8.79
C ARG A 100 20.47 10.26 10.24
N TYR A 101 20.79 9.16 10.92
CA TYR A 101 21.39 9.13 12.25
C TYR A 101 22.65 8.25 12.18
N PRO A 102 23.84 8.84 11.93
CA PRO A 102 25.07 8.11 11.74
C PRO A 102 25.38 7.18 12.92
N LEU A 103 25.73 5.94 12.60
CA LEU A 103 26.06 4.90 13.59
C LEU A 103 27.57 4.89 13.95
N VAL A 104 28.39 5.51 13.11
CA VAL A 104 29.82 5.62 13.29
C VAL A 104 30.21 7.09 13.36
N ASP A 105 31.05 7.45 14.33
CA ASP A 105 31.68 8.76 14.47
C ASP A 105 33.06 8.69 13.82
N GLY A 106 33.15 9.30 12.61
CA GLY A 106 34.36 9.28 11.80
C GLY A 106 35.25 10.50 12.01
N HIS A 107 36.56 10.29 11.97
CA HIS A 107 37.56 11.35 12.03
C HIS A 107 38.56 11.25 10.86
N GLY A 108 38.62 12.32 10.06
CA GLY A 108 39.40 12.38 8.83
C GLY A 108 38.56 12.60 7.61
N ASN A 109 39.04 12.21 6.43
CA ASN A 109 38.30 12.36 5.18
C ASN A 109 37.46 11.09 4.88
N PHE A 110 36.14 11.20 5.06
CA PHE A 110 35.16 10.15 4.76
C PHE A 110 34.40 10.39 3.44
N GLY A 111 34.97 11.21 2.54
CA GLY A 111 34.34 11.56 1.26
C GLY A 111 33.55 12.86 1.31
N SER A 112 32.85 13.16 0.24
CA SER A 112 32.00 14.35 0.13
C SER A 112 30.71 14.07 -0.65
N VAL A 113 29.76 15.02 -0.64
CA VAL A 113 28.53 15.00 -1.47
C VAL A 113 28.85 15.08 -2.97
N ASP A 114 30.06 15.51 -3.34
CA ASP A 114 30.54 15.52 -4.72
C ASP A 114 30.90 14.14 -5.26
N GLY A 115 30.87 13.12 -4.37
CA GLY A 115 31.17 11.75 -4.73
C GLY A 115 32.66 11.41 -4.61
N ASP A 116 33.45 12.28 -3.99
CA ASP A 116 34.83 11.93 -3.63
C ASP A 116 34.82 10.74 -2.70
N GLY A 117 35.71 9.80 -2.96
CA GLY A 117 35.92 8.64 -2.09
C GLY A 117 36.54 9.03 -0.75
N ALA A 118 36.29 8.20 0.26
CA ALA A 118 37.01 8.33 1.52
C ALA A 118 38.54 8.12 1.33
N ALA A 119 39.36 8.75 2.16
CA ALA A 119 40.76 8.47 2.21
C ALA A 119 41.03 7.01 2.60
N ALA A 120 42.19 6.45 2.24
CA ALA A 120 42.52 5.07 2.58
C ALA A 120 42.42 4.82 4.09
N MET A 121 41.93 3.63 4.49
CA MET A 121 41.61 3.25 5.88
C MET A 121 42.78 3.36 6.87
N ARG A 122 43.99 3.46 6.39
CA ARG A 122 45.19 3.72 7.24
C ARG A 122 45.29 5.16 7.74
N TYR A 123 44.59 6.10 7.09
CA TYR A 123 44.57 7.52 7.48
C TYR A 123 43.32 7.88 8.30
N THR A 124 42.16 7.29 7.99
CA THR A 124 40.92 7.57 8.69
C THR A 124 40.82 6.84 10.02
N GLU A 125 40.07 7.42 10.93
CA GLU A 125 39.80 6.87 12.26
C GLU A 125 38.28 6.88 12.54
N ALA A 126 37.80 5.95 13.37
CA ALA A 126 36.41 5.83 13.70
C ALA A 126 36.18 5.31 15.12
N ARG A 127 35.04 5.60 15.65
CA ARG A 127 34.47 5.01 16.89
C ARG A 127 32.96 4.91 16.77
N LEU A 128 32.31 4.20 17.69
CA LEU A 128 30.84 4.15 17.75
C LEU A 128 30.28 5.53 18.08
N SER A 129 29.20 5.90 17.43
CA SER A 129 28.41 7.08 17.80
C SER A 129 27.61 6.83 19.08
N LYS A 130 27.10 7.90 19.71
CA LYS A 130 26.30 7.76 20.93
C LYS A 130 25.01 6.96 20.70
N ILE A 131 24.34 7.14 19.55
CA ILE A 131 23.10 6.44 19.24
C ILE A 131 23.33 4.95 18.93
N SER A 132 24.49 4.58 18.39
CA SER A 132 24.78 3.16 18.11
C SER A 132 24.92 2.32 19.38
N MET A 133 25.21 2.94 20.53
CA MET A 133 25.18 2.25 21.82
C MET A 133 23.79 1.76 22.19
N GLU A 134 22.74 2.42 21.72
CA GLU A 134 21.34 1.99 21.93
C GLU A 134 20.99 0.76 21.08
N LEU A 135 21.66 0.54 19.93
CA LEU A 135 21.48 -0.70 19.14
C LEU A 135 22.05 -1.94 19.84
N THR A 136 23.05 -1.75 20.66
CA THR A 136 23.86 -2.82 21.25
C THR A 136 23.69 -2.94 22.77
N ALA A 137 22.83 -2.10 23.33
CA ALA A 137 22.52 -2.09 24.75
C ALA A 137 22.05 -3.47 25.23
N ASP A 138 22.56 -3.88 26.39
CA ASP A 138 22.21 -5.15 27.04
C ASP A 138 22.51 -6.43 26.22
N ILE A 139 23.36 -6.39 25.18
CA ILE A 139 23.73 -7.55 24.38
C ILE A 139 24.34 -8.69 25.23
N ASN A 140 25.00 -8.34 26.35
CA ASN A 140 25.60 -9.29 27.27
C ASN A 140 24.62 -9.92 28.27
N LYS A 141 23.33 -9.56 28.21
CA LYS A 141 22.27 -10.07 29.09
C LYS A 141 21.41 -11.12 28.44
N ASN A 142 21.95 -11.90 27.51
CA ASN A 142 21.27 -12.96 26.79
C ASN A 142 20.00 -12.49 26.02
N THR A 143 20.01 -11.25 25.54
CA THR A 143 18.87 -10.62 24.87
C THR A 143 18.64 -11.12 23.45
N VAL A 144 19.70 -11.59 22.78
CA VAL A 144 19.70 -12.09 21.40
C VAL A 144 20.49 -13.40 21.33
N ASP A 145 20.24 -14.14 20.23
CA ASP A 145 20.94 -15.41 19.99
C ASP A 145 22.30 -15.17 19.34
N PHE A 146 23.26 -16.01 19.68
CA PHE A 146 24.61 -16.04 19.11
C PHE A 146 24.82 -17.34 18.35
N ILE A 147 25.39 -17.25 17.17
CA ILE A 147 25.80 -18.38 16.35
C ILE A 147 27.32 -18.43 16.21
N PRO A 148 27.91 -19.58 15.90
CA PRO A 148 29.31 -19.65 15.51
C PRO A 148 29.55 -18.79 14.24
N ASN A 149 30.70 -18.14 14.18
CA ASN A 149 31.14 -17.43 12.98
C ASN A 149 31.53 -18.44 11.86
N PHE A 150 32.03 -17.93 10.73
CA PHE A 150 32.33 -18.73 9.53
C PHE A 150 33.42 -19.82 9.74
N ASP A 151 34.34 -19.68 10.72
CA ASP A 151 35.38 -20.65 11.04
C ASP A 151 35.18 -21.34 12.41
N GLU A 152 34.03 -21.11 13.06
CA GLU A 152 33.64 -21.66 14.37
C GLU A 152 34.58 -21.30 15.53
N THR A 153 35.46 -20.29 15.36
CA THR A 153 36.37 -19.85 16.42
C THR A 153 35.76 -18.82 17.35
N GLU A 154 34.83 -18.05 16.88
CA GLU A 154 34.18 -16.97 17.61
C GLU A 154 32.64 -17.11 17.52
N LYS A 155 31.91 -16.30 18.28
CA LYS A 155 30.45 -16.21 18.20
C LYS A 155 30.05 -14.83 17.77
N GLU A 156 29.03 -14.78 16.91
CA GLU A 156 28.44 -13.53 16.43
C GLU A 156 26.94 -13.46 16.72
N PRO A 157 26.38 -12.28 16.98
CA PRO A 157 24.96 -12.14 17.21
C PRO A 157 24.18 -12.27 15.90
N THR A 158 23.07 -13.02 15.93
CA THR A 158 22.15 -13.13 14.78
C THR A 158 21.48 -11.81 14.44
N VAL A 159 21.22 -11.00 15.46
CA VAL A 159 20.57 -9.69 15.42
C VAL A 159 21.02 -8.85 16.61
N LEU A 160 21.00 -7.53 16.52
CA LEU A 160 21.25 -6.66 17.67
C LEU A 160 19.98 -6.39 18.47
N PRO A 161 20.07 -6.05 19.77
CA PRO A 161 18.91 -5.70 20.60
C PRO A 161 18.09 -4.52 20.07
N ALA A 162 18.74 -3.53 19.42
CA ALA A 162 18.12 -2.45 18.65
C ALA A 162 16.99 -1.68 19.39
N ARG A 163 17.34 -0.96 20.45
CA ARG A 163 16.38 -0.22 21.29
C ARG A 163 15.59 0.89 20.56
N PHE A 164 15.92 1.17 19.30
CA PHE A 164 15.13 2.06 18.44
C PHE A 164 14.95 1.41 17.05
N PRO A 165 13.89 1.76 16.31
CA PRO A 165 13.52 1.10 15.04
C PRO A 165 14.43 1.55 13.89
N ASN A 166 15.70 1.08 13.91
CA ASN A 166 16.75 1.51 13.01
C ASN A 166 16.42 1.30 11.52
N LEU A 167 15.69 0.24 11.16
CA LEU A 167 15.29 -0.02 9.77
C LEU A 167 14.54 1.14 9.16
N LEU A 168 13.55 1.70 9.88
CA LEU A 168 12.77 2.84 9.42
C LEU A 168 13.51 4.16 9.61
N VAL A 169 14.24 4.31 10.69
CA VAL A 169 14.94 5.57 11.05
C VAL A 169 16.08 5.88 10.09
N ASN A 170 16.94 4.92 9.80
CA ASN A 170 18.07 5.11 8.87
C ASN A 170 17.76 4.66 7.44
N GLY A 171 16.74 3.82 7.26
CA GLY A 171 16.49 3.22 5.96
C GLY A 171 17.59 2.28 5.49
N THR A 172 17.45 1.79 4.27
CA THR A 172 18.49 0.97 3.62
C THR A 172 18.21 0.84 2.13
N SER A 173 19.25 0.62 1.35
CA SER A 173 19.14 0.23 -0.05
C SER A 173 20.01 -0.99 -0.32
N GLY A 174 19.55 -1.91 -1.19
CA GLY A 174 20.30 -3.10 -1.53
C GLY A 174 19.73 -3.82 -2.75
N ILE A 175 20.63 -4.42 -3.53
CA ILE A 175 20.28 -5.18 -4.73
C ILE A 175 20.67 -6.63 -4.48
N ALA A 176 19.67 -7.51 -4.45
CA ALA A 176 19.84 -8.95 -4.37
C ALA A 176 19.57 -9.60 -5.72
N VAL A 177 19.56 -10.93 -5.78
CA VAL A 177 19.21 -11.67 -6.98
C VAL A 177 17.69 -11.72 -7.15
N GLY A 178 17.18 -11.16 -8.23
CA GLY A 178 15.74 -11.13 -8.52
C GLY A 178 14.89 -10.15 -7.69
N MET A 179 15.48 -9.43 -6.74
CA MET A 179 14.79 -8.48 -5.89
C MET A 179 15.71 -7.35 -5.40
N ALA A 180 15.11 -6.24 -4.97
CA ALA A 180 15.83 -5.12 -4.40
C ALA A 180 15.05 -4.55 -3.22
N THR A 181 15.76 -3.94 -2.28
CA THR A 181 15.19 -3.15 -1.20
C THR A 181 15.60 -1.69 -1.34
N ASN A 182 14.70 -0.79 -1.02
CA ASN A 182 14.96 0.65 -1.00
C ASN A 182 14.01 1.32 0.00
N ILE A 183 14.37 1.24 1.27
CA ILE A 183 13.57 1.75 2.39
C ILE A 183 14.09 3.15 2.71
N PRO A 184 13.25 4.20 2.63
CA PRO A 184 13.67 5.55 2.94
C PRO A 184 13.89 5.75 4.44
N PRO A 185 14.78 6.67 4.85
CA PRO A 185 14.96 7.06 6.24
C PRO A 185 13.77 7.92 6.73
N HIS A 186 13.56 7.93 8.06
CA HIS A 186 12.47 8.66 8.70
C HIS A 186 12.95 9.42 9.94
N ASN A 187 12.16 10.39 10.38
CA ASN A 187 12.44 11.12 11.62
C ASN A 187 12.25 10.22 12.86
N LEU A 188 13.24 10.21 13.74
CA LEU A 188 13.26 9.37 14.94
C LEU A 188 12.05 9.62 15.85
N ARG A 189 11.69 10.90 16.08
CA ARG A 189 10.55 11.28 16.92
C ARG A 189 9.23 10.75 16.35
N GLU A 190 9.03 10.86 15.03
CA GLU A 190 7.81 10.39 14.38
C GLU A 190 7.67 8.87 14.47
N VAL A 191 8.76 8.13 14.19
CA VAL A 191 8.72 6.66 14.24
C VAL A 191 8.52 6.16 15.66
N ILE A 192 9.21 6.75 16.65
CA ILE A 192 9.01 6.37 18.06
C ILE A 192 7.60 6.69 18.52
N ASN A 193 7.05 7.85 18.17
CA ASN A 193 5.68 8.20 18.53
C ASN A 193 4.65 7.22 17.92
N ALA A 194 4.90 6.72 16.71
CA ALA A 194 4.06 5.69 16.09
C ALA A 194 4.13 4.35 16.84
N VAL A 195 5.33 3.93 17.26
CA VAL A 195 5.47 2.73 18.11
C VAL A 195 4.76 2.91 19.45
N VAL A 196 4.89 4.09 20.07
CA VAL A 196 4.21 4.41 21.33
C VAL A 196 2.69 4.37 21.18
N GLN A 197 2.14 4.87 20.07
CA GLN A 197 0.70 4.78 19.79
C GLN A 197 0.23 3.32 19.71
N ILE A 198 0.99 2.46 19.03
CA ILE A 198 0.67 1.02 18.96
C ILE A 198 0.71 0.37 20.35
N ILE A 199 1.71 0.74 21.17
CA ILE A 199 1.81 0.24 22.55
C ILE A 199 0.62 0.70 23.39
N ASP A 200 0.23 1.98 23.31
CA ASP A 200 -0.88 2.52 24.07
C ASP A 200 -2.21 1.86 23.71
N ASP A 201 -2.47 1.67 22.42
CA ASP A 201 -3.67 0.97 21.95
C ASP A 201 -3.72 -0.48 22.45
N GLN A 202 -2.56 -1.19 22.51
CA GLN A 202 -2.48 -2.55 23.06
C GLN A 202 -2.65 -2.59 24.59
N ILE A 203 -2.17 -1.60 25.33
CA ILE A 203 -2.37 -1.50 26.80
C ILE A 203 -3.83 -1.22 27.12
N GLU A 204 -4.51 -0.40 26.33
CA GLU A 204 -5.91 -0.02 26.49
C GLU A 204 -6.90 -1.06 25.95
N ASP A 205 -6.42 -2.20 25.40
CA ASP A 205 -7.22 -3.26 24.76
C ASP A 205 -8.12 -2.73 23.64
N LYS A 206 -7.66 -1.73 22.89
CA LYS A 206 -8.35 -1.24 21.69
C LYS A 206 -8.24 -2.26 20.55
N GLU A 207 -9.19 -2.17 19.61
CA GLU A 207 -9.02 -2.77 18.30
C GLU A 207 -7.70 -2.33 17.65
N GLU A 208 -7.20 -3.08 16.67
CA GLU A 208 -5.90 -2.84 16.04
C GLU A 208 -5.74 -1.38 15.60
N THR A 209 -4.57 -0.78 15.91
CA THR A 209 -4.18 0.54 15.42
C THR A 209 -4.28 0.57 13.89
N THR A 210 -4.96 1.57 13.35
CA THR A 210 -5.15 1.68 11.90
C THR A 210 -3.97 2.37 11.22
N ILE A 211 -3.76 2.07 9.93
CA ILE A 211 -2.72 2.74 9.14
C ILE A 211 -2.98 4.26 9.04
N GLU A 212 -4.25 4.68 9.07
CA GLU A 212 -4.67 6.07 9.03
C GLU A 212 -4.20 6.87 10.26
N GLU A 213 -4.18 6.25 11.42
CA GLU A 213 -3.66 6.85 12.67
C GLU A 213 -2.14 7.00 12.59
N ILE A 214 -1.45 6.00 12.09
CA ILE A 214 0.01 6.04 11.92
C ILE A 214 0.43 7.09 10.87
N LEU A 215 -0.32 7.25 9.77
CA LEU A 215 -0.06 8.27 8.74
C LEU A 215 -0.18 9.72 9.28
N LYS A 216 -0.95 9.93 10.34
CA LYS A 216 -1.01 11.24 11.02
C LYS A 216 0.26 11.54 11.82
N ILE A 217 0.96 10.51 12.29
CA ILE A 217 2.16 10.60 13.11
C ILE A 217 3.41 10.61 12.22
N ILE A 218 3.57 9.59 11.35
CA ILE A 218 4.67 9.51 10.39
C ILE A 218 4.21 10.18 9.09
N LYS A 219 4.58 11.43 8.93
CA LYS A 219 4.14 12.25 7.78
C LYS A 219 4.77 11.81 6.45
N GLY A 220 5.93 11.19 6.49
CA GLY A 220 6.68 10.76 5.32
C GLY A 220 8.16 10.53 5.61
N PRO A 221 8.96 10.14 4.60
CA PRO A 221 10.41 10.05 4.71
C PRO A 221 11.06 11.35 5.18
N ASP A 222 12.20 11.24 5.85
CA ASP A 222 13.00 12.36 6.33
C ASP A 222 14.47 12.13 5.92
N PHE A 223 14.82 12.67 4.76
CA PHE A 223 16.14 12.44 4.16
C PHE A 223 17.25 13.24 4.84
N PRO A 224 18.46 12.69 4.99
CA PRO A 224 19.57 13.38 5.62
C PRO A 224 19.99 14.66 4.86
N THR A 225 19.78 14.70 3.54
CA THR A 225 20.10 15.85 2.69
C THR A 225 18.99 16.89 2.62
N GLY A 226 17.88 16.73 3.37
CA GLY A 226 16.74 17.62 3.33
C GLY A 226 15.91 17.42 2.06
N GLY A 227 15.68 18.51 1.32
CA GLY A 227 14.85 18.52 0.14
C GLY A 227 13.35 18.65 0.44
N MET A 228 12.56 18.70 -0.61
CA MET A 228 11.10 18.79 -0.54
C MET A 228 10.44 17.60 -1.22
N ILE A 229 9.58 16.88 -0.51
CA ILE A 229 8.72 15.85 -1.10
C ILE A 229 7.50 16.54 -1.71
N LEU A 230 7.15 16.14 -2.94
CA LEU A 230 5.99 16.66 -3.65
C LEU A 230 4.79 15.73 -3.48
N GLY A 231 3.79 16.22 -2.73
CA GLY A 231 2.54 15.51 -2.47
C GLY A 231 2.65 14.34 -1.50
N THR A 232 1.52 13.82 -1.06
CA THR A 232 1.40 12.73 -0.08
C THR A 232 1.03 11.38 -0.70
N ARG A 233 0.46 11.36 -1.90
CA ARG A 233 -0.05 10.16 -2.55
C ARG A 233 0.99 9.05 -2.68
N GLY A 234 2.23 9.39 -3.11
CA GLY A 234 3.30 8.40 -3.22
C GLY A 234 3.76 7.84 -1.87
N ILE A 235 3.66 8.65 -0.80
CA ILE A 235 3.93 8.22 0.58
C ILE A 235 2.86 7.23 1.04
N GLU A 236 1.58 7.57 0.87
CA GLU A 236 0.46 6.72 1.27
C GLU A 236 0.47 5.39 0.54
N GLU A 237 0.72 5.39 -0.78
CA GLU A 237 0.85 4.17 -1.58
C GLU A 237 1.98 3.28 -1.03
N ALA A 238 3.17 3.88 -0.76
CA ALA A 238 4.31 3.15 -0.22
C ALA A 238 4.02 2.53 1.15
N TYR A 239 3.39 3.28 2.05
CA TYR A 239 3.12 2.83 3.41
C TYR A 239 2.00 1.79 3.51
N ARG A 240 1.02 1.82 2.59
CA ARG A 240 -0.05 0.82 2.53
C ARG A 240 0.37 -0.47 1.83
N THR A 241 1.19 -0.38 0.78
CA THR A 241 1.49 -1.52 -0.08
C THR A 241 2.92 -2.04 0.02
N GLY A 242 3.82 -1.31 0.69
CA GLY A 242 5.26 -1.57 0.71
C GLY A 242 5.98 -1.14 -0.58
N ARG A 243 5.27 -0.51 -1.55
CA ARG A 243 5.84 0.00 -2.80
C ARG A 243 5.21 1.33 -3.16
N GLY A 244 6.03 2.29 -3.61
CA GLY A 244 5.55 3.60 -4.02
C GLY A 244 6.62 4.41 -4.72
N LYS A 245 6.21 5.55 -5.28
CA LYS A 245 7.10 6.49 -5.95
C LYS A 245 6.95 7.85 -5.30
N ILE A 246 8.00 8.32 -4.64
CA ILE A 246 8.03 9.60 -3.95
C ILE A 246 8.87 10.56 -4.77
N ARG A 247 8.29 11.67 -5.21
CA ARG A 247 9.03 12.72 -5.90
C ARG A 247 9.69 13.64 -4.89
N VAL A 248 10.99 13.84 -5.05
CA VAL A 248 11.81 14.71 -4.19
C VAL A 248 12.41 15.79 -5.05
N ARG A 249 12.29 17.03 -4.61
CA ARG A 249 12.79 18.23 -5.28
C ARG A 249 13.84 18.91 -4.41
N ALA A 250 14.86 19.46 -5.04
CA ALA A 250 15.85 20.32 -4.40
C ALA A 250 15.19 21.55 -3.78
N VAL A 251 15.74 22.08 -2.70
CA VAL A 251 15.37 23.38 -2.17
C VAL A 251 16.12 24.44 -2.94
N THR A 252 15.35 25.34 -3.56
CA THR A 252 15.90 26.39 -4.42
C THR A 252 15.30 27.74 -4.06
N ASP A 253 16.08 28.79 -4.21
CA ASP A 253 15.66 30.18 -4.04
C ASP A 253 16.09 31.01 -5.25
N ILE A 254 15.33 32.05 -5.60
CA ILE A 254 15.62 32.95 -6.70
C ILE A 254 15.99 34.31 -6.12
N GLU A 255 17.27 34.66 -6.23
CA GLU A 255 17.79 35.95 -5.75
C GLU A 255 17.93 36.93 -6.90
N ALA A 256 17.48 38.18 -6.69
CA ALA A 256 17.75 39.27 -7.60
C ALA A 256 19.19 39.77 -7.43
N MET A 257 19.85 39.99 -8.55
CA MET A 257 21.24 40.53 -8.58
C MET A 257 21.24 42.00 -8.92
N PRO A 258 22.31 42.77 -8.51
CA PRO A 258 22.56 44.07 -9.07
C PRO A 258 22.59 44.01 -10.61
N ASN A 259 22.09 45.01 -11.30
CA ASN A 259 21.97 45.06 -12.77
C ASN A 259 20.78 44.33 -13.41
N GLY A 260 19.77 43.97 -12.63
CA GLY A 260 18.53 43.37 -13.16
C GLY A 260 18.68 41.92 -13.66
N LYS A 261 19.76 41.23 -13.30
CA LYS A 261 19.92 39.79 -13.47
C LYS A 261 19.29 39.04 -12.28
N SER A 262 19.03 37.78 -12.45
CA SER A 262 18.62 36.84 -11.38
C SER A 262 19.58 35.68 -11.30
N ARG A 263 19.65 35.08 -10.13
CA ARG A 263 20.36 33.79 -9.93
C ARG A 263 19.49 32.80 -9.15
N ILE A 264 19.63 31.56 -9.49
CA ILE A 264 19.00 30.45 -8.77
C ILE A 264 20.06 29.89 -7.81
N ILE A 265 19.69 29.81 -6.52
CA ILE A 265 20.50 29.23 -5.48
C ILE A 265 19.91 27.87 -5.14
N VAL A 266 20.74 26.82 -5.13
CA VAL A 266 20.35 25.49 -4.66
C VAL A 266 21.02 25.25 -3.32
N SER A 267 20.23 25.09 -2.27
CA SER A 267 20.68 24.90 -0.88
C SER A 267 20.60 23.45 -0.40
N GLU A 268 19.68 22.65 -0.99
CA GLU A 268 19.53 21.24 -0.66
C GLU A 268 19.26 20.43 -1.92
N LEU A 269 19.73 19.17 -1.95
CA LEU A 269 19.56 18.26 -3.07
C LEU A 269 18.70 17.05 -2.67
N PRO A 270 18.00 16.42 -3.64
CA PRO A 270 17.36 15.15 -3.39
C PRO A 270 18.34 14.08 -2.90
N TYR A 271 17.85 13.19 -2.06
CA TYR A 271 18.67 12.14 -1.46
C TYR A 271 19.36 11.26 -2.51
N MET A 272 20.61 10.89 -2.27
CA MET A 272 21.47 10.10 -3.16
C MET A 272 21.89 10.79 -4.47
N VAL A 273 21.63 12.07 -4.64
CA VAL A 273 22.10 12.83 -5.81
C VAL A 273 23.54 13.29 -5.60
N ASN A 274 24.39 13.02 -6.60
CA ASN A 274 25.77 13.50 -6.62
C ASN A 274 25.81 14.95 -7.16
N LYS A 275 26.31 15.88 -6.34
CA LYS A 275 26.34 17.32 -6.63
C LYS A 275 27.22 17.64 -7.85
N ALA A 276 28.42 17.09 -7.96
CA ALA A 276 29.34 17.36 -9.06
C ALA A 276 28.75 16.89 -10.40
N ARG A 277 28.20 15.66 -10.46
CA ARG A 277 27.55 15.14 -11.67
C ARG A 277 26.31 15.95 -12.06
N LEU A 278 25.55 16.46 -11.08
CA LEU A 278 24.42 17.34 -11.34
C LEU A 278 24.89 18.65 -12.00
N ILE A 279 25.95 19.27 -11.48
CA ILE A 279 26.54 20.49 -12.04
C ILE A 279 27.05 20.24 -13.46
N GLU A 280 27.77 19.15 -13.70
CA GLU A 280 28.21 18.72 -15.03
C GLU A 280 27.04 18.56 -15.99
N LYS A 281 25.94 17.92 -15.52
CA LYS A 281 24.74 17.71 -16.32
C LYS A 281 24.06 19.01 -16.70
N ILE A 282 23.99 19.98 -15.80
CA ILE A 282 23.47 21.31 -16.09
C ILE A 282 24.35 21.99 -17.15
N ALA A 283 25.67 21.94 -16.99
CA ALA A 283 26.60 22.51 -17.97
C ALA A 283 26.50 21.87 -19.36
N GLU A 284 26.29 20.54 -19.45
CA GLU A 284 26.01 19.85 -20.71
C GLU A 284 24.73 20.37 -21.39
N LEU A 285 23.62 20.53 -20.63
CA LEU A 285 22.34 21.01 -21.17
C LEU A 285 22.44 22.43 -21.70
N VAL A 286 23.24 23.26 -21.08
CA VAL A 286 23.56 24.63 -21.56
C VAL A 286 24.39 24.58 -22.86
N ARG A 287 25.45 23.77 -22.88
CA ARG A 287 26.33 23.59 -24.07
C ARG A 287 25.54 23.01 -25.25
N ASP A 288 24.65 22.07 -25.01
CA ASP A 288 23.80 21.44 -26.03
C ASP A 288 22.62 22.33 -26.45
N LYS A 289 22.49 23.54 -25.87
CA LYS A 289 21.40 24.51 -26.13
C LYS A 289 20.01 23.96 -25.84
N LYS A 290 19.90 22.98 -24.94
CA LYS A 290 18.62 22.46 -24.46
C LYS A 290 17.99 23.36 -23.38
N ILE A 291 18.83 24.07 -22.64
CA ILE A 291 18.44 25.15 -21.73
C ILE A 291 19.22 26.40 -22.13
N ASP A 292 18.49 27.47 -22.47
CA ASP A 292 19.07 28.78 -22.79
C ASP A 292 18.81 29.75 -21.63
N GLY A 293 19.69 30.73 -21.46
CA GLY A 293 19.52 31.79 -20.46
C GLY A 293 20.39 31.67 -19.23
N ILE A 294 21.17 30.59 -19.07
CA ILE A 294 22.18 30.44 -18.02
C ILE A 294 23.50 31.06 -18.50
N THR A 295 24.10 31.96 -17.69
CA THR A 295 25.35 32.66 -18.01
C THR A 295 26.55 32.11 -17.24
N ASP A 296 26.35 31.67 -16.02
CA ASP A 296 27.41 31.08 -15.17
C ASP A 296 26.83 30.01 -14.24
N LEU A 297 27.69 29.07 -13.88
CA LEU A 297 27.37 27.95 -12.97
C LEU A 297 28.56 27.74 -12.06
N SER A 298 28.37 28.01 -10.76
CA SER A 298 29.44 27.90 -9.78
C SER A 298 29.00 27.15 -8.53
N ASP A 299 29.90 26.36 -7.97
CA ASP A 299 29.74 25.73 -6.67
C ASP A 299 30.41 26.59 -5.61
N GLN A 300 29.62 27.17 -4.72
CA GLN A 300 30.04 28.01 -3.62
C GLN A 300 29.81 27.32 -2.26
N SER A 301 29.64 25.99 -2.26
CA SER A 301 29.43 25.21 -1.03
C SER A 301 30.63 25.37 -0.09
N SER A 302 30.34 25.52 1.20
CA SER A 302 31.35 25.71 2.26
C SER A 302 30.96 24.92 3.51
N ARG A 303 31.68 25.17 4.61
CA ARG A 303 31.32 24.58 5.94
C ARG A 303 30.00 25.10 6.47
N GLU A 304 29.47 26.21 5.94
CA GLU A 304 28.20 26.80 6.33
C GLU A 304 27.00 26.10 5.64
N GLY A 305 27.28 25.28 4.61
CA GLY A 305 26.25 24.51 3.89
C GLY A 305 26.48 24.42 2.39
N MET A 306 25.57 23.75 1.72
CA MET A 306 25.53 23.62 0.26
C MET A 306 25.04 24.92 -0.38
N ARG A 307 25.73 25.36 -1.43
CA ARG A 307 25.33 26.52 -2.21
C ARG A 307 25.79 26.37 -3.66
N VAL A 308 24.92 25.90 -4.52
CA VAL A 308 25.15 25.89 -5.97
C VAL A 308 24.45 27.12 -6.56
N VAL A 309 25.21 27.92 -7.31
CA VAL A 309 24.74 29.19 -7.87
C VAL A 309 24.64 29.08 -9.38
N ILE A 310 23.46 29.36 -9.92
CA ILE A 310 23.16 29.36 -11.35
C ILE A 310 22.79 30.80 -11.74
N GLU A 311 23.69 31.50 -12.38
CA GLU A 311 23.44 32.89 -12.83
C GLU A 311 22.69 32.92 -14.17
N LEU A 312 21.70 33.79 -14.27
CA LEU A 312 20.81 33.87 -15.41
C LEU A 312 21.09 35.15 -16.22
N ARG A 313 20.78 35.11 -17.52
CA ARG A 313 20.79 36.26 -18.41
C ARG A 313 19.65 37.23 -18.00
N ARG A 314 19.82 38.52 -18.25
CA ARG A 314 18.86 39.56 -17.82
C ARG A 314 17.43 39.34 -18.37
N ASP A 315 17.32 38.82 -19.60
CA ASP A 315 16.07 38.57 -20.32
C ASP A 315 15.45 37.20 -20.02
N ALA A 316 16.11 36.42 -19.22
CA ALA A 316 15.66 35.05 -18.90
C ALA A 316 14.68 35.03 -17.73
N ASN A 317 13.61 34.24 -17.86
CA ASN A 317 12.66 33.98 -16.77
C ASN A 317 13.17 32.86 -15.88
N ALA A 318 13.51 33.20 -14.63
CA ALA A 318 14.08 32.26 -13.68
C ALA A 318 13.18 31.04 -13.41
N ASN A 319 11.86 31.23 -13.30
CA ASN A 319 10.92 30.13 -13.06
C ASN A 319 10.84 29.15 -14.24
N VAL A 320 10.91 29.65 -15.48
CA VAL A 320 10.90 28.81 -16.69
C VAL A 320 12.16 27.96 -16.74
N ILE A 321 13.34 28.56 -16.47
CA ILE A 321 14.61 27.83 -16.42
C ILE A 321 14.59 26.81 -15.29
N LEU A 322 14.12 27.18 -14.12
CA LEU A 322 14.02 26.28 -12.97
C LEU A 322 13.14 25.06 -13.28
N ASN A 323 12.00 25.27 -13.94
CA ASN A 323 11.12 24.17 -14.37
C ASN A 323 11.79 23.27 -15.43
N GLN A 324 12.59 23.83 -16.33
CA GLN A 324 13.37 23.04 -17.28
C GLN A 324 14.46 22.22 -16.57
N LEU A 325 15.12 22.80 -15.56
CA LEU A 325 16.09 22.11 -14.73
C LEU A 325 15.45 20.94 -13.97
N TYR A 326 14.28 21.12 -13.35
CA TYR A 326 13.53 20.04 -12.71
C TYR A 326 13.17 18.91 -13.67
N LYS A 327 12.84 19.26 -14.92
CA LYS A 327 12.46 18.27 -15.94
C LYS A 327 13.64 17.47 -16.49
N HIS A 328 14.82 18.07 -16.59
CA HIS A 328 15.95 17.49 -17.32
C HIS A 328 17.15 17.11 -16.45
N THR A 329 17.09 17.38 -15.15
CA THR A 329 18.18 17.08 -14.21
C THR A 329 17.66 16.43 -12.92
N GLN A 330 18.59 15.97 -12.09
CA GLN A 330 18.27 15.40 -10.76
C GLN A 330 18.00 16.48 -9.67
N LEU A 331 17.76 17.74 -10.05
CA LEU A 331 17.17 18.73 -9.13
C LEU A 331 15.74 18.32 -8.71
N GLN A 332 15.10 17.47 -9.49
CA GLN A 332 13.93 16.72 -9.09
C GLN A 332 14.13 15.26 -9.49
N ASP A 333 13.99 14.36 -8.54
CA ASP A 333 14.15 12.92 -8.77
C ASP A 333 13.04 12.12 -8.10
N THR A 334 12.88 10.87 -8.49
CA THR A 334 11.88 9.98 -7.93
C THR A 334 12.54 8.89 -7.11
N PHE A 335 12.28 8.89 -5.80
CA PHE A 335 12.68 7.83 -4.91
C PHE A 335 11.67 6.66 -5.00
N GLY A 336 12.11 5.55 -5.58
CA GLY A 336 11.27 4.34 -5.70
C GLY A 336 11.32 3.54 -4.40
N VAL A 337 10.27 3.59 -3.60
CA VAL A 337 10.18 2.85 -2.33
C VAL A 337 9.92 1.37 -2.58
N ILE A 338 10.72 0.52 -1.95
CA ILE A 338 10.55 -0.94 -1.90
C ILE A 338 10.87 -1.37 -0.46
N MET A 339 9.84 -1.62 0.33
CA MET A 339 9.96 -1.96 1.75
C MET A 339 10.15 -3.47 1.93
N LEU A 340 11.28 -3.97 1.41
CA LEU A 340 11.68 -5.37 1.47
C LEU A 340 12.72 -5.59 2.57
N ALA A 341 12.49 -6.50 3.50
CA ALA A 341 13.46 -6.92 4.51
C ALA A 341 13.32 -8.41 4.82
N LEU A 342 14.28 -8.96 5.58
CA LEU A 342 14.25 -10.36 6.02
C LEU A 342 13.42 -10.50 7.28
N VAL A 343 12.51 -11.46 7.26
CA VAL A 343 11.73 -11.93 8.41
C VAL A 343 12.05 -13.40 8.61
N GLY A 344 12.83 -13.74 9.63
CA GLY A 344 13.27 -15.12 9.86
C GLY A 344 14.02 -15.72 8.67
N ASN A 345 14.91 -14.97 8.01
CA ASN A 345 15.66 -15.31 6.80
C ASN A 345 14.84 -15.36 5.49
N GLU A 346 13.53 -15.08 5.51
CA GLU A 346 12.70 -15.00 4.32
C GLU A 346 12.52 -13.55 3.86
N PRO A 347 12.74 -13.22 2.59
CA PRO A 347 12.52 -11.86 2.08
C PRO A 347 11.02 -11.57 1.94
N LYS A 348 10.55 -10.51 2.58
CA LYS A 348 9.15 -10.08 2.57
C LYS A 348 9.03 -8.60 2.25
N VAL A 349 8.16 -8.25 1.29
CA VAL A 349 7.71 -6.87 1.11
C VAL A 349 6.62 -6.60 2.13
N MET A 350 6.81 -5.58 2.95
CA MET A 350 5.95 -5.26 4.08
C MET A 350 5.40 -3.85 3.95
N ASN A 351 4.21 -3.62 4.50
CA ASN A 351 3.68 -2.28 4.72
C ASN A 351 4.29 -1.66 5.99
N LEU A 352 4.04 -0.37 6.21
CA LEU A 352 4.60 0.34 7.36
C LEU A 352 4.17 -0.28 8.70
N MET A 353 2.91 -0.67 8.81
CA MET A 353 2.35 -1.26 10.03
C MET A 353 3.00 -2.60 10.37
N GLU A 354 3.22 -3.46 9.36
CA GLU A 354 3.92 -4.74 9.56
C GLU A 354 5.34 -4.52 10.08
N MET A 355 6.09 -3.54 9.54
CA MET A 355 7.45 -3.23 10.00
C MET A 355 7.49 -2.76 11.46
N LEU A 356 6.56 -1.88 11.85
CA LEU A 356 6.45 -1.40 13.23
C LEU A 356 6.09 -2.55 14.19
N ASN A 357 5.19 -3.44 13.80
CA ASN A 357 4.79 -4.59 14.59
C ASN A 357 5.92 -5.62 14.74
N TYR A 358 6.71 -5.89 13.68
CA TYR A 358 7.89 -6.77 13.80
C TYR A 358 8.95 -6.19 14.73
N TYR A 359 9.18 -4.88 14.66
CA TYR A 359 10.07 -4.20 15.59
C TYR A 359 9.57 -4.31 17.04
N LEU A 360 8.28 -4.04 17.28
CA LEU A 360 7.70 -4.13 18.64
C LEU A 360 7.81 -5.55 19.22
N ARG A 361 7.50 -6.57 18.42
CA ARG A 361 7.67 -7.98 18.83
C ARG A 361 9.12 -8.29 19.19
N HIS A 362 10.08 -7.79 18.43
CA HIS A 362 11.50 -7.95 18.77
C HIS A 362 11.83 -7.28 20.10
N GLN A 363 11.30 -6.08 20.37
CA GLN A 363 11.51 -5.42 21.66
C GLN A 363 10.85 -6.17 22.81
N GLU A 364 9.67 -6.73 22.64
CA GLU A 364 9.03 -7.60 23.64
C GLU A 364 9.94 -8.80 23.98
N GLU A 365 10.52 -9.44 22.97
CA GLU A 365 11.45 -10.55 23.18
C GLU A 365 12.74 -10.12 23.91
N VAL A 366 13.37 -9.03 23.44
CA VAL A 366 14.61 -8.50 24.04
C VAL A 366 14.42 -8.12 25.51
N VAL A 367 13.35 -7.39 25.83
CA VAL A 367 13.07 -6.95 27.20
C VAL A 367 12.69 -8.14 28.09
N THR A 368 11.91 -9.09 27.58
CA THR A 368 11.58 -10.32 28.31
C THR A 368 12.84 -11.11 28.67
N ARG A 369 13.74 -11.34 27.69
CA ARG A 369 15.01 -12.08 27.92
C ARG A 369 15.94 -11.33 28.85
N ARG A 370 16.05 -10.00 28.73
CA ARG A 370 16.81 -9.15 29.65
C ARG A 370 16.27 -9.26 31.08
N THR A 371 14.97 -9.09 31.26
CA THR A 371 14.30 -9.14 32.56
C THR A 371 14.48 -10.52 33.21
N GLN A 372 14.39 -11.61 32.44
CA GLN A 372 14.66 -12.95 32.91
C GLN A 372 16.12 -13.13 33.35
N TYR A 373 17.09 -12.58 32.59
CA TYR A 373 18.49 -12.62 32.95
C TYR A 373 18.77 -11.87 34.27
N GLU A 374 18.20 -10.65 34.39
CA GLU A 374 18.34 -9.83 35.59
C GLU A 374 17.66 -10.48 36.81
N LEU A 375 16.49 -11.12 36.61
CA LEU A 375 15.81 -11.89 37.65
C LEU A 375 16.69 -13.02 38.13
N ASN A 376 17.23 -13.86 37.24
CA ASN A 376 18.10 -14.96 37.57
C ASN A 376 19.31 -14.48 38.37
N LYS A 377 19.95 -13.37 37.95
CA LYS A 377 21.11 -12.78 38.66
C LYS A 377 20.74 -12.24 40.05
N ALA A 378 19.58 -11.60 40.16
CA ALA A 378 19.10 -11.11 41.45
C ALA A 378 18.76 -12.27 42.40
N GLU A 379 18.13 -13.30 41.89
CA GLU A 379 17.82 -14.53 42.66
C GLU A 379 19.10 -15.27 43.11
N GLU A 380 20.10 -15.44 42.21
CA GLU A 380 21.40 -15.99 42.56
C GLU A 380 22.07 -15.18 43.69
N ARG A 381 22.05 -13.86 43.60
CA ARG A 381 22.64 -12.97 44.58
C ARG A 381 21.88 -13.01 45.95
N ALA A 382 20.51 -12.93 45.88
CA ALA A 382 19.68 -13.03 47.07
C ALA A 382 19.85 -14.35 47.79
N HIS A 383 20.01 -15.46 47.05
CA HIS A 383 20.28 -16.76 47.59
C HIS A 383 21.60 -16.82 48.38
N ILE A 384 22.68 -16.20 47.84
CA ILE A 384 23.95 -16.09 48.56
C ILE A 384 23.79 -15.24 49.81
N LEU A 385 23.15 -14.06 49.71
CA LEU A 385 22.95 -13.19 50.88
C LEU A 385 22.12 -13.84 51.96
N GLN A 386 21.11 -14.62 51.60
CA GLN A 386 20.32 -15.37 52.56
C GLN A 386 21.20 -16.35 53.38
N GLY A 387 22.11 -17.07 52.71
CA GLY A 387 23.08 -17.93 53.37
C GLY A 387 24.01 -17.18 54.31
N LEU A 388 24.52 -16.01 53.88
CA LEU A 388 25.39 -15.13 54.70
C LEU A 388 24.66 -14.59 55.92
N LEU A 389 23.39 -14.21 55.83
CA LEU A 389 22.57 -13.75 56.94
C LEU A 389 22.36 -14.87 57.97
N ILE A 390 22.03 -16.09 57.51
CA ILE A 390 21.92 -17.27 58.38
C ILE A 390 23.22 -17.52 59.15
N ALA A 391 24.37 -17.38 58.46
CA ALA A 391 25.69 -17.56 59.08
C ALA A 391 25.98 -16.46 60.13
N LEU A 392 25.59 -15.20 59.88
CA LEU A 392 25.80 -14.11 60.81
C LEU A 392 24.88 -14.21 62.06
N ASP A 393 23.67 -14.77 61.89
CA ASP A 393 22.76 -15.08 63.04
C ASP A 393 23.33 -16.17 63.92
N ASN A 394 24.18 -17.09 63.39
CA ASN A 394 24.73 -18.21 64.11
C ASN A 394 26.28 -18.19 64.11
N ILE A 395 26.87 -16.98 64.18
CA ILE A 395 28.29 -16.76 63.88
C ILE A 395 29.25 -17.61 64.76
N ASP A 396 28.94 -17.78 66.04
CA ASP A 396 29.82 -18.54 66.94
C ASP A 396 29.87 -20.01 66.57
N GLU A 397 28.75 -20.61 66.14
CA GLU A 397 28.67 -21.99 65.67
C GLU A 397 29.36 -22.16 64.31
N VAL A 398 29.20 -21.24 63.43
CA VAL A 398 29.87 -21.21 62.12
C VAL A 398 31.40 -21.14 62.28
N ILE A 399 31.89 -20.24 63.16
CA ILE A 399 33.34 -20.16 63.45
C ILE A 399 33.86 -21.44 64.05
N LYS A 400 33.11 -22.07 64.96
CA LYS A 400 33.47 -23.36 65.58
C LYS A 400 33.60 -24.45 64.53
N ILE A 401 32.66 -24.58 63.61
CA ILE A 401 32.66 -25.57 62.54
C ILE A 401 33.86 -25.32 61.62
N ILE A 402 34.08 -24.10 61.13
CA ILE A 402 35.16 -23.78 60.25
C ILE A 402 36.54 -24.02 60.87
N ARG A 403 36.73 -23.71 62.15
CA ARG A 403 37.97 -23.94 62.87
C ARG A 403 38.20 -25.39 63.22
N GLY A 404 37.12 -26.20 63.39
CA GLY A 404 37.20 -27.62 63.71
C GLY A 404 37.47 -28.51 62.50
N SER A 405 37.14 -28.03 61.30
CA SER A 405 37.30 -28.75 60.03
C SER A 405 38.72 -28.79 59.53
N GLN A 406 39.21 -29.95 59.10
CA GLN A 406 40.59 -30.09 58.56
C GLN A 406 40.73 -29.58 57.13
N THR A 407 39.66 -29.53 56.35
CA THR A 407 39.66 -29.07 54.96
C THR A 407 38.42 -28.17 54.72
N VAL A 408 38.53 -27.31 53.72
CA VAL A 408 37.40 -26.44 53.25
C VAL A 408 36.18 -27.28 52.85
N GLN A 409 36.40 -28.45 52.25
CA GLN A 409 35.32 -29.33 51.81
C GLN A 409 34.55 -29.91 52.98
N ILE A 410 35.25 -30.33 54.09
CA ILE A 410 34.63 -30.79 55.29
C ILE A 410 33.81 -29.67 55.93
N ALA A 411 34.38 -28.47 56.05
CA ALA A 411 33.68 -27.31 56.60
C ALA A 411 32.39 -27.00 55.83
N LYS A 412 32.41 -27.04 54.49
CA LYS A 412 31.25 -26.86 53.64
C LYS A 412 30.17 -27.89 53.91
N SER A 413 30.57 -29.19 53.94
CA SER A 413 29.60 -30.29 54.19
C SER A 413 28.93 -30.17 55.55
N GLU A 414 29.68 -29.83 56.61
CA GLU A 414 29.13 -29.64 57.95
C GLU A 414 28.19 -28.41 58.03
N LEU A 415 28.55 -27.30 57.35
CA LEU A 415 27.67 -26.12 57.27
C LEU A 415 26.38 -26.42 56.54
N MET A 416 26.46 -27.19 55.43
CA MET A 416 25.28 -27.58 54.64
C MET A 416 24.34 -28.49 55.48
N GLU A 417 24.87 -29.48 56.15
CA GLU A 417 24.10 -30.41 56.96
C GLU A 417 23.50 -29.71 58.20
N ARG A 418 24.23 -28.81 58.83
CA ARG A 418 23.79 -28.13 60.06
C ARG A 418 22.70 -27.09 59.86
N PHE A 419 22.85 -26.28 58.82
CA PHE A 419 22.01 -25.10 58.57
C PHE A 419 21.08 -25.24 57.34
N GLY A 420 21.08 -26.40 56.67
CA GLY A 420 20.28 -26.63 55.44
C GLY A 420 20.73 -25.77 54.26
N LEU A 421 22.02 -25.41 54.20
CA LEU A 421 22.56 -24.52 53.17
C LEU A 421 22.90 -25.28 51.88
N THR A 422 22.88 -24.55 50.76
CA THR A 422 23.40 -25.10 49.51
C THR A 422 24.91 -24.98 49.41
N ASP A 423 25.55 -25.72 48.49
CA ASP A 423 27.01 -25.69 48.29
C ASP A 423 27.51 -24.28 48.00
N VAL A 424 26.77 -23.50 47.19
CA VAL A 424 27.10 -22.10 46.84
C VAL A 424 27.04 -21.18 48.07
N GLN A 425 26.03 -21.36 48.92
CA GLN A 425 25.91 -20.62 50.18
C GLN A 425 27.04 -20.97 51.16
N ALA A 426 27.30 -22.26 51.30
CA ALA A 426 28.42 -22.72 52.17
C ALA A 426 29.78 -22.22 51.68
N GLN A 427 30.03 -22.22 50.37
CA GLN A 427 31.24 -21.64 49.77
C GLN A 427 31.36 -20.16 50.11
N ALA A 428 30.27 -19.38 49.92
CA ALA A 428 30.29 -17.93 50.21
C ALA A 428 30.57 -17.64 51.71
N ILE A 429 30.08 -18.52 52.64
CA ILE A 429 30.35 -18.41 54.08
C ILE A 429 31.82 -18.66 54.36
N VAL A 430 32.42 -19.71 53.78
CA VAL A 430 33.85 -20.02 53.98
C VAL A 430 34.76 -18.93 53.41
N ASP A 431 34.38 -18.32 52.31
CA ASP A 431 35.14 -17.23 51.70
C ASP A 431 34.87 -15.87 52.34
N MET A 432 34.02 -15.81 53.37
CA MET A 432 33.66 -14.54 54.03
C MET A 432 34.83 -13.94 54.77
N ARG A 433 35.07 -12.63 54.51
CA ARG A 433 36.14 -11.88 55.18
C ARG A 433 35.78 -11.48 56.59
N LEU A 434 36.75 -11.52 57.53
CA LEU A 434 36.51 -11.19 58.96
C LEU A 434 35.83 -9.82 59.18
N ARG A 435 36.05 -8.85 58.32
CA ARG A 435 35.38 -7.52 58.41
C ARG A 435 33.84 -7.62 58.29
N ALA A 436 33.34 -8.62 57.54
CA ALA A 436 31.89 -8.80 57.33
C ALA A 436 31.17 -9.18 58.63
N LEU A 437 31.90 -9.55 59.71
CA LEU A 437 31.35 -9.88 61.02
C LEU A 437 30.96 -8.66 61.85
N THR A 438 31.26 -7.45 61.38
CA THR A 438 30.91 -6.22 62.10
C THR A 438 29.43 -5.89 61.94
N GLY A 439 28.79 -5.30 62.97
CA GLY A 439 27.37 -4.94 62.95
C GLY A 439 26.98 -4.02 61.76
N LEU A 440 27.86 -3.10 61.41
CA LEU A 440 27.64 -2.18 60.29
C LEU A 440 27.61 -2.90 58.92
N GLU A 441 28.39 -3.95 58.74
CA GLU A 441 28.39 -4.74 57.49
C GLU A 441 27.14 -5.65 57.47
N ARG A 442 26.68 -6.15 58.60
CA ARG A 442 25.42 -6.88 58.70
C ARG A 442 24.22 -6.03 58.23
N GLU A 443 24.07 -4.81 58.74
CA GLU A 443 23.02 -3.87 58.33
C GLU A 443 23.03 -3.61 56.82
N LYS A 444 24.22 -3.53 56.22
CA LYS A 444 24.37 -3.36 54.76
C LYS A 444 23.89 -4.61 54.00
N LEU A 445 24.21 -5.82 54.46
CA LEU A 445 23.77 -7.07 53.84
C LEU A 445 22.26 -7.24 53.95
N GLU A 446 21.63 -6.89 55.06
CA GLU A 446 20.17 -6.89 55.25
C GLU A 446 19.50 -5.88 54.34
N ALA A 447 20.06 -4.66 54.20
CA ALA A 447 19.53 -3.64 53.30
C ALA A 447 19.65 -4.07 51.82
N GLU A 448 20.80 -4.67 51.43
CA GLU A 448 21.01 -5.21 50.08
C GLU A 448 20.03 -6.35 49.79
N TYR A 449 19.82 -7.26 50.71
CA TYR A 449 18.87 -8.36 50.59
C TYR A 449 17.45 -7.86 50.38
N LYS A 450 17.00 -6.88 51.19
CA LYS A 450 15.68 -6.27 51.08
C LYS A 450 15.48 -5.58 49.72
N ALA A 451 16.45 -4.79 49.28
CA ALA A 451 16.40 -4.13 47.97
C ALA A 451 16.33 -5.12 46.83
N LEU A 452 17.10 -6.25 46.93
CA LEU A 452 17.04 -7.33 45.92
C LEU A 452 15.69 -8.04 45.93
N MET A 453 15.07 -8.26 47.05
CA MET A 453 13.73 -8.88 47.12
C MET A 453 12.67 -7.98 46.47
N GLU A 454 12.69 -6.69 46.73
CA GLU A 454 11.83 -5.70 46.06
C GLU A 454 12.07 -5.72 44.54
N GLN A 455 13.32 -5.77 44.10
CA GLN A 455 13.69 -5.87 42.67
C GLN A 455 13.18 -7.18 42.05
N ILE A 456 13.31 -8.32 42.76
CA ILE A 456 12.84 -9.63 42.26
C ILE A 456 11.32 -9.61 42.08
N GLU A 457 10.56 -9.07 43.03
CA GLU A 457 9.10 -8.93 42.92
C GLU A 457 8.72 -8.07 41.71
N HIS A 458 9.42 -6.94 41.49
CA HIS A 458 9.17 -6.05 40.34
C HIS A 458 9.47 -6.75 39.00
N LEU A 459 10.62 -7.46 38.90
CA LEU A 459 10.98 -8.19 37.69
C LEU A 459 10.00 -9.33 37.38
N ARG A 460 9.53 -10.04 38.41
CA ARG A 460 8.50 -11.06 38.25
C ARG A 460 7.17 -10.48 37.80
N ALA A 461 6.77 -9.32 38.30
CA ALA A 461 5.55 -8.64 37.88
C ALA A 461 5.61 -8.26 36.39
N ILE A 462 6.76 -7.74 35.92
CA ILE A 462 6.95 -7.42 34.48
C ILE A 462 6.82 -8.67 33.61
N LEU A 463 7.39 -9.80 34.04
CA LEU A 463 7.30 -11.07 33.27
C LEU A 463 5.91 -11.69 33.29
N ALA A 464 5.11 -11.45 34.34
CA ALA A 464 3.76 -11.98 34.48
C ALA A 464 2.70 -11.18 33.72
N ASP A 465 2.92 -9.90 33.48
CA ASP A 465 1.94 -9.01 32.83
C ASP A 465 2.54 -8.32 31.59
N ARG A 466 2.00 -8.69 30.41
CA ARG A 466 2.41 -8.10 29.13
C ARG A 466 2.20 -6.59 29.09
N LYS A 467 1.19 -6.05 29.76
CA LYS A 467 0.93 -4.60 29.80
C LYS A 467 2.03 -3.84 30.54
N LEU A 468 2.52 -4.42 31.63
CA LEU A 468 3.69 -3.87 32.33
C LEU A 468 4.96 -3.94 31.49
N LEU A 469 5.17 -5.05 30.76
CA LEU A 469 6.29 -5.19 29.83
C LEU A 469 6.24 -4.13 28.74
N LEU A 470 5.08 -3.92 28.12
CA LEU A 470 4.89 -2.86 27.11
C LEU A 470 5.11 -1.46 27.71
N GLY A 471 4.72 -1.22 28.95
CA GLY A 471 5.00 0.01 29.70
C GLY A 471 6.50 0.29 29.83
N VAL A 472 7.29 -0.73 30.16
CA VAL A 472 8.77 -0.63 30.24
C VAL A 472 9.37 -0.28 28.87
N ILE A 473 8.94 -0.96 27.79
CA ILE A 473 9.39 -0.66 26.43
C ILE A 473 9.04 0.78 26.06
N LYS A 474 7.83 1.24 26.36
CA LYS A 474 7.40 2.61 26.11
C LYS A 474 8.28 3.64 26.82
N GLU A 475 8.56 3.47 28.10
CA GLU A 475 9.39 4.38 28.87
C GLU A 475 10.81 4.46 28.29
N GLU A 476 11.42 3.32 27.99
CA GLU A 476 12.78 3.25 27.44
C GLU A 476 12.88 3.91 26.06
N ILE A 477 11.93 3.65 25.16
CA ILE A 477 11.99 4.22 23.81
C ILE A 477 11.72 5.74 23.83
N LEU A 478 10.91 6.23 24.76
CA LEU A 478 10.67 7.66 24.96
C LEU A 478 11.94 8.39 25.40
N VAL A 479 12.74 7.79 26.29
CA VAL A 479 14.06 8.34 26.67
C VAL A 479 14.97 8.50 25.46
N ILE A 480 14.97 7.53 24.55
CA ILE A 480 15.77 7.59 23.30
C ILE A 480 15.26 8.71 22.39
N ARG A 481 13.93 8.84 22.23
CA ARG A 481 13.30 9.92 21.48
C ARG A 481 13.75 11.29 21.99
N ASP A 482 13.71 11.50 23.30
CA ASP A 482 14.01 12.80 23.89
C ASP A 482 15.51 13.13 23.89
N LYS A 483 16.36 12.11 23.92
CA LYS A 483 17.82 12.25 23.91
C LYS A 483 18.41 12.47 22.51
N TYR A 484 17.86 11.80 21.48
CA TYR A 484 18.44 11.78 20.13
C TYR A 484 17.52 12.36 19.06
N GLY A 485 16.24 12.59 19.35
CA GLY A 485 15.31 13.12 18.38
C GLY A 485 15.60 14.58 18.02
N ASP A 486 15.60 14.85 16.73
CA ASP A 486 15.77 16.17 16.13
C ASP A 486 14.53 16.59 15.31
N GLU A 487 14.58 17.78 14.75
CA GLU A 487 13.54 18.26 13.86
C GLU A 487 13.64 17.61 12.47
N ARG A 488 12.51 17.54 11.78
CA ARG A 488 12.42 17.06 10.42
C ARG A 488 13.27 17.94 9.49
N ARG A 489 14.07 17.33 8.62
CA ARG A 489 14.89 18.00 7.61
C ARG A 489 14.15 18.16 6.28
N THR A 490 13.43 17.12 5.85
CA THR A 490 12.70 17.09 4.57
C THR A 490 11.33 17.72 4.73
N SER A 491 11.04 18.76 3.96
CA SER A 491 9.72 19.36 3.89
C SER A 491 8.77 18.56 2.99
N ILE A 492 7.46 18.66 3.25
CA ILE A 492 6.42 18.08 2.39
C ILE A 492 5.65 19.25 1.80
N GLY A 493 5.79 19.41 0.49
CA GLY A 493 5.16 20.47 -0.28
C GLY A 493 3.95 19.96 -1.07
N PHE A 494 3.22 20.91 -1.59
CA PHE A 494 2.10 20.64 -2.48
C PHE A 494 2.64 20.16 -3.84
N ASP A 495 2.02 19.11 -4.40
CA ASP A 495 2.30 18.67 -5.76
C ASP A 495 1.22 19.23 -6.70
N GLU A 496 1.62 20.07 -7.65
CA GLU A 496 0.72 20.55 -8.70
C GLU A 496 0.09 19.43 -9.53
N PHE A 497 0.67 18.21 -9.49
CA PHE A 497 0.14 17.01 -10.13
C PHE A 497 -0.66 16.11 -9.17
N ASP A 498 -0.70 16.40 -7.88
CA ASP A 498 -1.54 15.68 -6.90
C ASP A 498 -3.01 16.15 -6.92
N ILE A 499 -3.30 17.29 -7.55
CA ILE A 499 -4.65 17.53 -8.06
C ILE A 499 -4.80 16.56 -9.23
N SER A 500 -5.35 15.39 -8.96
CA SER A 500 -5.72 14.50 -10.05
C SER A 500 -6.66 15.30 -10.96
N MET A 501 -6.55 15.15 -12.27
CA MET A 501 -7.57 15.70 -13.19
C MET A 501 -8.99 15.32 -12.71
N GLU A 502 -9.07 14.25 -11.91
CA GLU A 502 -10.28 13.74 -11.28
C GLU A 502 -10.83 14.68 -10.19
N ASP A 503 -9.95 15.32 -9.37
CA ASP A 503 -10.37 16.25 -8.31
C ASP A 503 -10.82 17.63 -8.85
N LEU A 504 -10.42 17.95 -10.08
CA LEU A 504 -10.85 19.16 -10.78
C LEU A 504 -12.18 18.98 -11.52
N ILE A 505 -12.64 17.75 -11.67
CA ILE A 505 -13.90 17.43 -12.35
C ILE A 505 -15.01 17.42 -11.32
N PRO A 506 -16.08 18.23 -11.48
CA PRO A 506 -17.19 18.24 -10.55
C PRO A 506 -17.87 16.87 -10.53
N ARG A 507 -18.31 16.45 -9.34
CA ARG A 507 -19.13 15.27 -9.16
C ARG A 507 -20.56 15.61 -9.52
N GLU A 508 -21.01 15.21 -10.68
CA GLU A 508 -22.37 15.46 -11.20
C GLU A 508 -22.92 14.23 -11.89
N ASP A 509 -24.24 14.13 -11.87
CA ASP A 509 -24.94 13.07 -12.55
C ASP A 509 -25.06 13.39 -14.03
N VAL A 510 -24.73 12.42 -14.84
CA VAL A 510 -24.64 12.55 -16.29
C VAL A 510 -25.40 11.45 -17.00
N VAL A 511 -25.92 11.79 -18.16
CA VAL A 511 -26.54 10.83 -19.07
C VAL A 511 -25.53 10.43 -20.14
N ILE A 512 -25.29 9.13 -20.24
CA ILE A 512 -24.44 8.57 -21.30
C ILE A 512 -25.34 7.89 -22.32
N THR A 513 -25.11 8.21 -23.60
CA THR A 513 -25.78 7.57 -24.71
C THR A 513 -24.77 6.90 -25.62
N MET A 514 -25.09 5.67 -26.06
CA MET A 514 -24.28 4.93 -27.01
C MET A 514 -25.16 4.40 -28.15
N THR A 515 -24.64 4.48 -29.38
CA THR A 515 -25.31 3.94 -30.55
C THR A 515 -24.84 2.53 -30.89
N LYS A 516 -25.63 1.83 -31.72
CA LYS A 516 -25.28 0.49 -32.22
C LYS A 516 -23.99 0.45 -33.00
N LEU A 517 -23.62 1.52 -33.70
CA LEU A 517 -22.36 1.64 -34.42
C LEU A 517 -21.21 2.05 -33.48
N GLY A 518 -21.48 2.24 -32.18
CA GLY A 518 -20.49 2.49 -31.15
C GLY A 518 -20.09 3.97 -31.02
N TYR A 519 -20.96 4.93 -31.34
CA TYR A 519 -20.76 6.32 -30.98
C TYR A 519 -21.27 6.56 -29.57
N ILE A 520 -20.43 7.16 -28.72
CA ILE A 520 -20.73 7.42 -27.31
C ILE A 520 -20.55 8.91 -26.99
N LYS A 521 -21.40 9.43 -26.10
CA LYS A 521 -21.29 10.79 -25.56
C LYS A 521 -21.81 10.88 -24.13
N ARG A 522 -21.38 11.91 -23.45
CA ARG A 522 -21.84 12.32 -22.13
C ARG A 522 -22.64 13.62 -22.21
N MET A 523 -23.72 13.75 -21.47
CA MET A 523 -24.57 14.94 -21.39
C MET A 523 -24.95 15.19 -19.93
N SER A 524 -25.26 16.46 -19.58
CA SER A 524 -25.86 16.78 -18.28
C SER A 524 -27.24 16.15 -18.13
N HIS A 525 -27.58 15.74 -16.91
CA HIS A 525 -28.89 15.16 -16.56
C HIS A 525 -30.06 16.02 -16.98
N ASP A 526 -29.99 17.35 -16.88
CA ASP A 526 -31.08 18.30 -17.17
C ASP A 526 -31.50 18.37 -18.63
N THR A 527 -30.79 17.66 -19.50
CA THR A 527 -31.05 17.74 -20.97
C THR A 527 -32.33 17.07 -21.40
N PHE A 528 -32.94 16.16 -20.61
CA PHE A 528 -34.14 15.38 -20.97
C PHE A 528 -35.28 15.63 -19.98
N LYS A 529 -36.29 16.43 -20.38
CA LYS A 529 -37.50 16.68 -19.57
C LYS A 529 -38.56 15.59 -19.81
N ALA A 530 -39.32 15.25 -18.75
CA ALA A 530 -40.40 14.28 -18.83
C ALA A 530 -41.53 14.77 -19.74
N GLN A 531 -42.12 13.87 -20.54
CA GLN A 531 -43.28 14.12 -21.42
C GLN A 531 -44.45 13.18 -21.09
N ASN A 532 -45.66 13.60 -21.36
CA ASN A 532 -46.85 12.77 -21.18
C ASN A 532 -46.97 11.70 -22.27
N ARG A 533 -47.74 10.63 -21.98
CA ARG A 533 -48.06 9.53 -22.90
C ARG A 533 -48.59 10.07 -24.24
N GLY A 534 -48.04 9.58 -25.38
CA GLY A 534 -48.43 10.00 -26.72
C GLY A 534 -47.75 11.28 -27.22
N GLY A 535 -46.69 11.79 -26.50
CA GLY A 535 -45.88 12.90 -26.97
C GLY A 535 -45.10 12.56 -28.24
N LYS A 536 -44.69 13.60 -28.99
CA LYS A 536 -43.93 13.45 -30.25
C LYS A 536 -42.43 13.12 -30.04
N GLY A 537 -41.96 13.10 -28.80
CA GLY A 537 -40.54 12.86 -28.48
C GLY A 537 -39.60 14.00 -28.86
N ILE A 538 -38.36 13.87 -28.43
CA ILE A 538 -37.28 14.82 -28.68
C ILE A 538 -36.15 14.08 -29.39
N LYS A 539 -35.52 14.68 -30.42
CA LYS A 539 -34.39 14.11 -31.09
C LYS A 539 -33.16 14.11 -30.15
N GLY A 540 -32.71 12.91 -29.77
CA GLY A 540 -31.66 12.71 -28.78
C GLY A 540 -30.24 12.67 -29.34
N MET A 541 -30.08 12.40 -30.65
CA MET A 541 -28.77 12.28 -31.29
C MET A 541 -28.87 12.42 -32.80
N GLN A 542 -27.84 13.00 -33.43
CA GLN A 542 -27.68 12.96 -34.88
C GLN A 542 -27.04 11.63 -35.27
N LYS A 543 -27.62 10.89 -36.18
CA LYS A 543 -27.17 9.55 -36.58
C LYS A 543 -26.71 9.47 -38.02
N LEU A 544 -26.02 8.41 -38.38
CA LEU A 544 -25.81 7.94 -39.76
C LEU A 544 -27.01 7.12 -40.22
N ASP A 545 -27.19 6.96 -41.51
CA ASP A 545 -28.16 6.01 -42.06
C ASP A 545 -27.83 4.62 -41.49
N GLU A 546 -28.84 3.92 -40.97
CA GLU A 546 -28.76 2.63 -40.29
C GLU A 546 -28.19 2.62 -38.84
N ASP A 547 -27.90 3.76 -38.18
CA ASP A 547 -27.49 3.82 -36.78
C ASP A 547 -28.65 4.23 -35.85
N TYR A 548 -28.71 3.72 -34.62
CA TYR A 548 -29.67 4.10 -33.60
C TYR A 548 -29.08 4.02 -32.20
N VAL A 549 -29.67 4.70 -31.24
CA VAL A 549 -29.24 4.67 -29.84
C VAL A 549 -29.59 3.30 -29.26
N GLU A 550 -28.60 2.55 -28.80
CA GLU A 550 -28.74 1.19 -28.23
C GLU A 550 -28.73 1.23 -26.71
N GLU A 551 -27.87 2.05 -26.11
CA GLU A 551 -27.74 2.19 -24.66
C GLU A 551 -27.94 3.65 -24.24
N LEU A 552 -28.71 3.83 -23.17
CA LEU A 552 -28.86 5.09 -22.46
C LEU A 552 -28.96 4.80 -20.98
N PHE A 553 -28.05 5.38 -20.19
CA PHE A 553 -28.01 5.20 -18.73
C PHE A 553 -27.47 6.44 -18.03
N MET A 554 -27.86 6.57 -16.75
CA MET A 554 -27.39 7.64 -15.87
C MET A 554 -26.29 7.10 -14.98
N THR A 555 -25.30 7.93 -14.72
CA THR A 555 -24.18 7.63 -13.84
C THR A 555 -23.56 8.91 -13.31
N ASN A 556 -22.66 8.80 -12.32
CA ASN A 556 -21.87 9.93 -11.84
C ASN A 556 -20.55 10.04 -12.62
N THR A 557 -20.05 11.26 -12.82
CA THR A 557 -18.79 11.54 -13.52
C THR A 557 -17.61 10.71 -13.02
N HIS A 558 -17.56 10.39 -11.71
CA HIS A 558 -16.47 9.68 -11.08
C HIS A 558 -16.60 8.16 -11.04
N HIS A 559 -17.74 7.60 -11.46
CA HIS A 559 -17.92 6.15 -11.52
C HIS A 559 -17.04 5.52 -12.59
N TYR A 560 -16.58 4.30 -12.34
CA TYR A 560 -15.99 3.46 -13.36
C TYR A 560 -17.09 2.89 -14.26
N LEU A 561 -16.86 2.89 -15.54
CA LEU A 561 -17.70 2.23 -16.53
C LEU A 561 -16.98 1.00 -17.04
N MET A 562 -17.62 -0.15 -16.86
CA MET A 562 -17.15 -1.41 -17.40
C MET A 562 -17.91 -1.73 -18.67
N PHE A 563 -17.18 -1.81 -19.77
CA PHE A 563 -17.71 -2.10 -21.11
C PHE A 563 -17.49 -3.58 -21.43
N PHE A 564 -18.57 -4.32 -21.49
CA PHE A 564 -18.55 -5.74 -21.88
C PHE A 564 -18.85 -5.88 -23.37
N THR A 565 -18.09 -6.73 -24.07
CA THR A 565 -18.24 -6.92 -25.50
C THR A 565 -18.97 -8.23 -25.82
N ASN A 566 -19.54 -8.29 -27.00
CA ASN A 566 -20.19 -9.50 -27.53
C ASN A 566 -19.24 -10.70 -27.59
N THR A 567 -17.93 -10.47 -27.68
CA THR A 567 -16.88 -11.51 -27.67
C THR A 567 -16.48 -11.96 -26.25
N GLY A 568 -17.13 -11.43 -25.20
CA GLY A 568 -16.88 -11.81 -23.81
C GLY A 568 -15.66 -11.16 -23.18
N ARG A 569 -15.23 -10.00 -23.67
CA ARG A 569 -14.15 -9.18 -23.06
C ARG A 569 -14.74 -8.02 -22.29
N VAL A 570 -13.95 -7.46 -21.38
CA VAL A 570 -14.30 -6.28 -20.58
C VAL A 570 -13.20 -5.23 -20.64
N TYR A 571 -13.60 -3.97 -20.80
CA TYR A 571 -12.76 -2.78 -20.75
C TYR A 571 -13.26 -1.85 -19.64
N ARG A 572 -12.41 -0.95 -19.14
CA ARG A 572 -12.75 -0.02 -18.06
C ARG A 572 -12.26 1.39 -18.38
N MET A 573 -13.09 2.38 -18.11
CA MET A 573 -12.73 3.80 -18.11
C MET A 573 -13.59 4.57 -17.09
N LYS A 574 -13.22 5.79 -16.76
CA LYS A 574 -14.02 6.69 -15.93
C LYS A 574 -15.09 7.38 -16.78
N ALA A 575 -16.26 7.70 -16.18
CA ALA A 575 -17.34 8.35 -16.91
C ALA A 575 -16.94 9.76 -17.42
N TYR A 576 -16.11 10.50 -16.68
CA TYR A 576 -15.59 11.80 -17.14
C TYR A 576 -14.64 11.71 -18.34
N GLU A 577 -14.05 10.57 -18.65
CA GLU A 577 -13.20 10.39 -19.84
C GLU A 577 -14.02 10.35 -21.13
N ILE A 578 -15.34 10.18 -21.06
CA ILE A 578 -16.25 10.30 -22.20
C ILE A 578 -16.44 11.78 -22.52
N PRO A 579 -16.17 12.22 -23.76
CA PRO A 579 -16.33 13.63 -24.14
C PRO A 579 -17.76 14.11 -23.95
N GLU A 580 -17.89 15.30 -23.35
CA GLU A 580 -19.15 15.99 -23.27
C GLU A 580 -19.59 16.49 -24.63
N ALA A 581 -20.89 16.37 -24.91
CA ALA A 581 -21.40 16.76 -26.22
C ALA A 581 -22.86 17.20 -26.13
N SER A 582 -23.25 18.11 -27.04
CA SER A 582 -24.61 18.58 -27.11
C SER A 582 -25.62 17.46 -27.45
N ARG A 583 -26.90 17.68 -27.08
CA ARG A 583 -27.97 16.71 -27.31
C ARG A 583 -28.06 16.20 -28.76
N THR A 584 -27.86 17.06 -29.73
CA THR A 584 -28.00 16.73 -31.16
C THR A 584 -26.73 16.21 -31.81
N SER A 585 -25.57 16.29 -31.13
CA SER A 585 -24.28 15.80 -31.68
C SER A 585 -24.22 14.26 -31.76
N ARG A 586 -23.38 13.73 -32.64
CA ARG A 586 -23.15 12.28 -32.81
C ARG A 586 -22.36 11.67 -31.65
N GLY A 587 -21.51 12.46 -30.97
CA GLY A 587 -20.54 11.95 -30.01
C GLY A 587 -19.26 11.41 -30.66
N THR A 588 -18.47 10.65 -29.89
CA THR A 588 -17.17 10.11 -30.27
C THR A 588 -17.28 8.59 -30.47
N ALA A 589 -16.60 8.06 -31.48
CA ALA A 589 -16.55 6.61 -31.70
C ALA A 589 -15.82 5.93 -30.53
N ILE A 590 -16.42 4.91 -29.95
CA ILE A 590 -15.88 4.18 -28.78
C ILE A 590 -14.50 3.55 -29.05
N VAL A 591 -14.21 3.19 -30.29
CA VAL A 591 -12.90 2.66 -30.73
C VAL A 591 -11.76 3.68 -30.57
N ASN A 592 -12.09 4.99 -30.49
CA ASN A 592 -11.10 6.03 -30.18
C ASN A 592 -10.84 6.18 -28.68
N LEU A 593 -11.70 5.64 -27.84
CA LEU A 593 -11.60 5.69 -26.38
C LEU A 593 -11.09 4.37 -25.79
N LEU A 594 -11.53 3.23 -26.34
CA LEU A 594 -11.17 1.88 -25.93
C LEU A 594 -10.42 1.14 -27.04
N GLN A 595 -9.42 0.34 -26.69
CA GLN A 595 -8.66 -0.47 -27.63
C GLN A 595 -9.41 -1.78 -27.97
N LEU A 596 -10.56 -1.65 -28.66
CA LEU A 596 -11.37 -2.80 -29.07
C LEU A 596 -10.66 -3.63 -30.15
N MET A 597 -10.86 -4.95 -30.10
CA MET A 597 -10.37 -5.86 -31.12
C MET A 597 -11.26 -5.79 -32.39
N PRO A 598 -10.77 -6.14 -33.58
CA PRO A 598 -11.60 -6.18 -34.79
C PRO A 598 -12.85 -7.05 -34.59
N GLY A 599 -14.03 -6.50 -34.92
CA GLY A 599 -15.32 -7.20 -34.80
C GLY A 599 -15.96 -7.14 -33.41
N GLU A 600 -15.31 -6.59 -32.40
CA GLU A 600 -15.93 -6.39 -31.09
C GLU A 600 -16.99 -5.27 -31.11
N LYS A 601 -18.12 -5.54 -30.44
CA LYS A 601 -19.19 -4.58 -30.18
C LYS A 601 -19.50 -4.59 -28.70
N ILE A 602 -19.86 -3.44 -28.14
CA ILE A 602 -20.28 -3.34 -26.74
C ILE A 602 -21.67 -3.97 -26.60
N SER A 603 -21.82 -4.89 -25.66
CA SER A 603 -23.08 -5.58 -25.34
C SER A 603 -23.70 -5.09 -24.04
N ALA A 604 -22.91 -4.57 -23.11
CA ALA A 604 -23.41 -4.01 -21.86
C ALA A 604 -22.41 -3.01 -21.26
N VAL A 605 -22.93 -2.02 -20.57
CA VAL A 605 -22.12 -1.05 -19.80
C VAL A 605 -22.61 -1.05 -18.36
N ILE A 606 -21.70 -1.32 -17.41
CA ILE A 606 -22.01 -1.36 -15.98
C ILE A 606 -21.24 -0.25 -15.25
N PRO A 607 -21.95 0.71 -14.66
CA PRO A 607 -21.34 1.70 -13.79
C PRO A 607 -21.01 1.07 -12.44
N ILE A 608 -19.79 1.31 -11.91
CA ILE A 608 -19.32 0.78 -10.65
C ILE A 608 -18.71 1.93 -9.83
N GLU A 609 -19.20 2.09 -8.62
CA GLU A 609 -18.65 3.03 -7.65
C GLU A 609 -17.45 2.44 -6.91
N LYS A 610 -17.63 1.24 -6.32
CA LYS A 610 -16.64 0.52 -5.50
C LYS A 610 -16.66 -0.98 -5.83
N TYR A 611 -15.57 -1.68 -5.51
CA TYR A 611 -15.44 -3.14 -5.64
C TYR A 611 -15.58 -3.80 -4.26
N ASN A 612 -16.80 -4.19 -3.91
CA ASN A 612 -17.10 -4.84 -2.64
C ASN A 612 -16.92 -6.37 -2.72
N ASP A 613 -16.74 -7.03 -1.57
CA ASP A 613 -16.44 -8.48 -1.52
C ASP A 613 -17.65 -9.37 -1.81
N ASP A 614 -18.85 -8.93 -1.42
CA ASP A 614 -20.09 -9.69 -1.51
C ASP A 614 -20.92 -9.35 -2.75
N GLU A 615 -20.32 -8.75 -3.77
CA GLU A 615 -20.98 -8.29 -4.99
C GLU A 615 -20.52 -9.11 -6.20
N TYR A 616 -21.46 -9.36 -7.11
CA TYR A 616 -21.25 -10.22 -8.26
C TYR A 616 -21.77 -9.61 -9.55
N LEU A 617 -21.25 -10.09 -10.66
CA LEU A 617 -21.78 -9.83 -11.99
C LEU A 617 -22.43 -11.10 -12.53
N LEU A 618 -23.71 -10.99 -12.91
CA LEU A 618 -24.44 -11.99 -13.68
C LEU A 618 -24.30 -11.68 -15.17
N MET A 619 -23.95 -12.65 -15.96
CA MET A 619 -23.74 -12.53 -17.41
C MET A 619 -24.61 -13.53 -18.14
N ALA A 620 -25.38 -13.07 -19.12
CA ALA A 620 -26.25 -13.90 -19.94
C ALA A 620 -25.78 -13.91 -21.39
N THR A 621 -25.81 -15.09 -22.02
CA THR A 621 -25.50 -15.25 -23.44
C THR A 621 -26.72 -15.45 -24.28
N LYS A 622 -26.63 -15.14 -25.56
CA LYS A 622 -27.66 -15.27 -26.58
C LYS A 622 -28.20 -16.70 -26.68
N LYS A 623 -27.34 -17.72 -26.50
CA LYS A 623 -27.74 -19.14 -26.52
C LYS A 623 -28.22 -19.67 -25.14
N GLY A 624 -28.51 -18.79 -24.19
CA GLY A 624 -29.15 -19.13 -22.92
C GLY A 624 -28.23 -19.66 -21.83
N LEU A 625 -26.93 -19.38 -21.88
CA LEU A 625 -26.02 -19.62 -20.77
C LEU A 625 -26.07 -18.45 -19.78
N ILE A 626 -25.82 -18.74 -18.50
CA ILE A 626 -25.67 -17.76 -17.43
C ILE A 626 -24.43 -18.02 -16.60
N LYS A 627 -23.80 -16.96 -16.13
CA LYS A 627 -22.59 -17.03 -15.30
C LYS A 627 -22.66 -16.00 -14.17
N LYS A 628 -22.18 -16.36 -12.97
CA LYS A 628 -22.01 -15.47 -11.82
C LYS A 628 -20.52 -15.37 -11.50
N THR A 629 -19.99 -14.15 -11.35
CA THR A 629 -18.56 -13.91 -11.07
C THR A 629 -18.40 -12.78 -10.04
N PRO A 630 -17.55 -12.92 -9.00
CA PRO A 630 -17.28 -11.85 -8.06
C PRO A 630 -16.72 -10.59 -8.75
N ILE A 631 -17.21 -9.42 -8.38
CA ILE A 631 -16.82 -8.14 -8.99
C ILE A 631 -15.32 -7.85 -8.84
N LYS A 632 -14.70 -8.29 -7.74
CA LYS A 632 -13.26 -8.18 -7.48
C LYS A 632 -12.37 -8.80 -8.57
N GLU A 633 -12.84 -9.83 -9.26
CA GLU A 633 -12.13 -10.44 -10.38
C GLU A 633 -11.84 -9.43 -11.51
N TYR A 634 -12.56 -8.30 -11.52
CA TYR A 634 -12.46 -7.23 -12.50
C TYR A 634 -11.81 -5.94 -11.98
N ALA A 635 -11.29 -5.93 -10.74
CA ALA A 635 -10.67 -4.75 -10.14
C ALA A 635 -9.44 -4.24 -10.93
N ASN A 636 -8.71 -5.14 -11.61
CA ASN A 636 -7.48 -4.84 -12.34
C ASN A 636 -7.63 -4.98 -13.87
N VAL A 637 -8.65 -4.34 -14.45
CA VAL A 637 -8.82 -4.31 -15.91
C VAL A 637 -7.80 -3.36 -16.54
N ARG A 638 -7.02 -3.88 -17.50
CA ARG A 638 -6.03 -3.10 -18.26
C ARG A 638 -6.69 -2.38 -19.45
N LYS A 639 -6.05 -1.35 -19.98
CA LYS A 639 -6.54 -0.62 -21.19
C LYS A 639 -6.70 -1.52 -22.42
N THR A 640 -5.97 -2.63 -22.49
CA THR A 640 -6.07 -3.65 -23.54
C THR A 640 -7.24 -4.63 -23.36
N GLY A 641 -8.04 -4.45 -22.32
CA GLY A 641 -9.16 -5.33 -21.96
C GLY A 641 -8.73 -6.65 -21.33
N LEU A 642 -9.70 -7.33 -20.71
CA LEU A 642 -9.56 -8.65 -20.09
C LEU A 642 -10.68 -9.58 -20.59
N ALA A 643 -10.42 -10.92 -20.63
CA ALA A 643 -11.51 -11.88 -20.85
C ALA A 643 -12.46 -11.89 -19.64
N ALA A 644 -13.75 -11.64 -19.86
CA ALA A 644 -14.79 -11.65 -18.84
C ALA A 644 -15.52 -12.99 -18.76
N ILE A 645 -15.73 -13.63 -19.89
CA ILE A 645 -16.36 -14.95 -20.04
C ILE A 645 -15.76 -15.65 -21.24
N THR A 646 -15.65 -16.97 -21.22
CA THR A 646 -15.33 -17.77 -22.41
C THR A 646 -16.64 -18.16 -23.09
N LEU A 647 -16.83 -17.74 -24.32
CA LEU A 647 -18.02 -18.04 -25.12
C LEU A 647 -17.82 -19.32 -25.93
N ARG A 648 -18.96 -20.00 -26.29
CA ARG A 648 -18.97 -21.09 -27.27
C ARG A 648 -18.94 -20.51 -28.69
N GLU A 649 -18.65 -21.35 -29.66
CA GLU A 649 -18.77 -20.98 -31.07
C GLU A 649 -20.15 -20.46 -31.40
N GLU A 650 -20.22 -19.34 -32.11
CA GLU A 650 -21.45 -18.64 -32.51
C GLU A 650 -22.37 -18.21 -31.34
N ASP A 651 -21.85 -18.06 -30.12
CA ASP A 651 -22.57 -17.47 -28.99
C ASP A 651 -22.07 -16.04 -28.73
N GLU A 652 -22.90 -15.21 -28.20
CA GLU A 652 -22.60 -13.80 -27.89
C GLU A 652 -23.02 -13.48 -26.47
N LEU A 653 -22.25 -12.65 -25.78
CA LEU A 653 -22.67 -12.04 -24.52
C LEU A 653 -23.68 -10.93 -24.81
N ILE A 654 -24.88 -11.01 -24.21
CA ILE A 654 -25.98 -10.07 -24.50
C ILE A 654 -26.24 -9.09 -23.37
N GLU A 655 -26.15 -9.52 -22.14
CA GLU A 655 -26.44 -8.65 -20.98
C GLU A 655 -25.58 -9.02 -19.77
N VAL A 656 -25.23 -8.01 -18.99
CA VAL A 656 -24.51 -8.14 -17.72
C VAL A 656 -25.28 -7.34 -16.67
N LYS A 657 -25.50 -7.92 -15.50
CA LYS A 657 -26.16 -7.28 -14.35
C LYS A 657 -25.31 -7.38 -13.12
N TYR A 658 -25.37 -6.33 -12.34
CA TYR A 658 -24.78 -6.28 -11.00
C TYR A 658 -25.76 -6.87 -9.99
N THR A 659 -25.30 -7.64 -9.03
CA THR A 659 -26.10 -8.24 -7.96
C THR A 659 -25.29 -8.33 -6.65
N ASP A 660 -26.00 -8.20 -5.53
CA ASP A 660 -25.49 -8.33 -4.16
C ASP A 660 -25.87 -9.67 -3.49
N SER A 661 -26.41 -10.62 -4.25
CA SER A 661 -26.83 -11.97 -3.88
C SER A 661 -28.27 -12.12 -3.33
N ASP A 662 -28.85 -13.29 -3.64
CA ASP A 662 -30.18 -13.75 -3.24
C ASP A 662 -31.36 -13.12 -3.98
N HIS A 663 -31.21 -12.90 -5.29
CA HIS A 663 -32.22 -12.38 -6.17
C HIS A 663 -32.76 -13.42 -7.17
N ASP A 664 -34.01 -13.21 -7.61
CA ASP A 664 -34.57 -13.99 -8.69
C ASP A 664 -34.19 -13.41 -10.06
N VAL A 665 -33.73 -14.28 -10.94
CA VAL A 665 -33.29 -13.97 -12.29
C VAL A 665 -34.39 -14.30 -13.29
N PHE A 666 -34.68 -13.36 -14.18
CA PHE A 666 -35.58 -13.52 -15.29
C PHE A 666 -34.81 -13.48 -16.61
N MET A 667 -34.89 -14.55 -17.41
CA MET A 667 -34.31 -14.55 -18.76
C MET A 667 -35.45 -14.61 -19.77
N ILE A 668 -35.50 -13.67 -20.70
CA ILE A 668 -36.57 -13.47 -21.64
C ILE A 668 -36.08 -13.67 -23.07
N THR A 669 -36.89 -14.35 -23.89
CA THR A 669 -36.55 -14.64 -25.28
C THR A 669 -37.33 -13.77 -26.28
N LYS A 670 -36.78 -13.70 -27.49
CA LYS A 670 -37.35 -13.00 -28.65
C LYS A 670 -38.78 -13.42 -28.96
N TYR A 671 -39.09 -14.71 -28.78
CA TYR A 671 -40.43 -15.24 -29.04
C TYR A 671 -41.35 -15.25 -27.80
N GLY A 672 -41.03 -14.47 -26.79
CA GLY A 672 -41.88 -14.20 -25.65
C GLY A 672 -41.95 -15.33 -24.63
N GLN A 673 -40.88 -16.08 -24.42
CA GLN A 673 -40.75 -17.02 -23.32
C GLN A 673 -39.95 -16.34 -22.18
N CYS A 674 -40.29 -16.65 -20.93
CA CYS A 674 -39.58 -16.17 -19.75
C CYS A 674 -39.35 -17.32 -18.77
N ILE A 675 -38.15 -17.42 -18.21
CA ILE A 675 -37.84 -18.31 -17.09
C ILE A 675 -37.45 -17.47 -15.88
N ARG A 676 -38.01 -17.83 -14.69
CA ARG A 676 -37.64 -17.27 -13.39
C ARG A 676 -36.95 -18.35 -12.56
N PHE A 677 -35.80 -18.08 -12.01
CA PHE A 677 -35.07 -18.94 -11.06
C PHE A 677 -34.20 -18.10 -10.12
N ASN A 678 -33.88 -18.63 -8.93
CA ASN A 678 -33.05 -17.91 -7.98
C ASN A 678 -31.58 -17.96 -8.40
N GLU A 679 -30.86 -16.86 -8.23
CA GLU A 679 -29.43 -16.76 -8.60
C GLU A 679 -28.52 -17.66 -7.77
N SER A 680 -28.96 -18.17 -6.60
CA SER A 680 -28.22 -19.18 -5.81
C SER A 680 -28.03 -20.48 -6.59
N ASP A 681 -28.89 -20.77 -7.57
CA ASP A 681 -28.73 -21.90 -8.50
C ASP A 681 -27.52 -21.73 -9.44
N VAL A 682 -26.93 -20.51 -9.51
CA VAL A 682 -25.76 -20.18 -10.29
C VAL A 682 -24.59 -19.97 -9.34
N ARG A 683 -23.77 -21.00 -9.14
CA ARG A 683 -22.58 -20.88 -8.29
C ARG A 683 -21.59 -19.86 -8.83
N PRO A 684 -20.95 -19.05 -7.98
CA PRO A 684 -19.88 -18.15 -8.39
C PRO A 684 -18.72 -18.93 -9.04
N THR A 685 -18.20 -18.39 -10.14
CA THR A 685 -17.09 -18.99 -10.90
C THR A 685 -16.09 -17.92 -11.30
N GLY A 686 -14.84 -18.32 -11.49
CA GLY A 686 -13.78 -17.42 -11.92
C GLY A 686 -14.02 -16.82 -13.29
N ARG A 687 -13.31 -15.75 -13.57
CA ARG A 687 -13.47 -14.89 -14.75
C ARG A 687 -13.50 -15.60 -16.11
N THR A 688 -12.67 -16.61 -16.31
CA THR A 688 -12.52 -17.32 -17.61
C THR A 688 -13.46 -18.49 -17.82
N SER A 689 -14.43 -18.75 -16.94
CA SER A 689 -15.39 -19.84 -17.09
C SER A 689 -16.46 -19.53 -18.14
N MET A 690 -17.10 -20.56 -18.73
CA MET A 690 -18.18 -20.43 -19.72
C MET A 690 -19.57 -20.20 -19.11
N GLY A 691 -19.74 -20.44 -17.80
CA GLY A 691 -21.05 -20.45 -17.18
C GLY A 691 -21.80 -21.78 -17.32
N VAL A 692 -23.09 -21.74 -16.97
CA VAL A 692 -24.00 -22.88 -16.92
C VAL A 692 -25.27 -22.57 -17.71
N ARG A 693 -26.07 -23.60 -18.06
CA ARG A 693 -27.33 -23.40 -18.79
C ARG A 693 -28.34 -22.67 -17.91
N GLY A 694 -28.74 -21.47 -18.34
CA GLY A 694 -29.78 -20.68 -17.71
C GLY A 694 -31.18 -21.03 -18.21
N MET A 695 -31.36 -21.09 -19.54
CA MET A 695 -32.59 -21.42 -20.22
C MET A 695 -32.34 -22.44 -21.36
N ASN A 696 -33.32 -23.31 -21.58
CA ASN A 696 -33.34 -24.25 -22.71
C ASN A 696 -34.19 -23.69 -23.83
N LEU A 697 -33.53 -23.17 -24.87
CA LEU A 697 -34.20 -22.51 -25.99
C LEU A 697 -34.83 -23.53 -26.94
N VAL A 698 -35.97 -23.16 -27.53
CA VAL A 698 -36.57 -23.89 -28.65
C VAL A 698 -35.90 -23.44 -29.95
N ASP A 699 -35.88 -24.28 -30.96
CA ASP A 699 -35.20 -24.04 -32.23
C ASP A 699 -35.43 -22.62 -32.76
N SER A 700 -34.36 -21.93 -33.10
CA SER A 700 -34.27 -20.54 -33.60
C SER A 700 -34.66 -19.43 -32.65
N ASP A 701 -34.96 -19.67 -31.35
CA ASP A 701 -35.21 -18.64 -30.36
C ASP A 701 -33.88 -18.14 -29.76
N GLU A 702 -33.85 -16.92 -29.29
CA GLU A 702 -32.69 -16.24 -28.71
C GLU A 702 -33.08 -15.54 -27.42
N VAL A 703 -32.20 -15.56 -26.42
CA VAL A 703 -32.36 -14.70 -25.24
C VAL A 703 -32.05 -13.26 -25.65
N ILE A 704 -32.96 -12.34 -25.31
CA ILE A 704 -32.84 -10.90 -25.64
C ILE A 704 -32.61 -10.03 -24.43
N GLY A 705 -32.81 -10.55 -23.20
CA GLY A 705 -32.60 -9.79 -21.98
C GLY A 705 -32.63 -10.64 -20.73
N MET A 706 -31.95 -10.14 -19.69
CA MET A 706 -31.91 -10.71 -18.36
C MET A 706 -32.23 -9.60 -17.35
N GLN A 707 -33.16 -9.86 -16.43
CA GLN A 707 -33.52 -8.94 -15.36
C GLN A 707 -33.43 -9.63 -14.01
N ILE A 708 -33.35 -8.86 -12.94
CA ILE A 708 -33.35 -9.32 -11.54
C ILE A 708 -34.46 -8.61 -10.77
N ASP A 709 -35.03 -9.27 -9.78
CA ASP A 709 -36.21 -8.77 -9.01
C ASP A 709 -35.87 -7.51 -8.19
N SER A 710 -34.64 -7.32 -7.76
CA SER A 710 -34.19 -6.09 -7.06
C SER A 710 -34.35 -4.81 -7.91
N GLN A 711 -34.57 -4.93 -9.20
CA GLN A 711 -34.67 -3.79 -10.12
C GLN A 711 -36.09 -3.28 -10.34
N GLY A 712 -37.11 -3.94 -9.82
CA GLY A 712 -38.50 -3.51 -9.93
C GLY A 712 -39.50 -4.63 -9.66
N THR A 713 -40.75 -4.27 -9.37
CA THR A 713 -41.88 -5.16 -9.05
C THR A 713 -42.59 -5.71 -10.29
N ASP A 714 -42.36 -5.08 -11.45
CA ASP A 714 -43.01 -5.44 -12.70
C ASP A 714 -41.99 -5.68 -13.82
N LEU A 715 -42.28 -6.60 -14.72
CA LEU A 715 -41.58 -6.72 -16.00
C LEU A 715 -42.30 -5.90 -17.08
N LEU A 716 -41.63 -4.83 -17.51
CA LEU A 716 -42.02 -4.07 -18.70
C LEU A 716 -41.50 -4.80 -19.93
N ILE A 717 -42.38 -5.25 -20.80
CA ILE A 717 -42.06 -5.96 -22.04
C ILE A 717 -42.52 -5.12 -23.21
N VAL A 718 -41.65 -4.81 -24.15
CA VAL A 718 -41.94 -4.00 -25.34
C VAL A 718 -41.58 -4.76 -26.61
N SER A 719 -42.44 -4.63 -27.61
CA SER A 719 -42.30 -5.30 -28.92
C SER A 719 -41.92 -4.36 -30.06
N GLU A 720 -41.48 -4.91 -31.18
CA GLU A 720 -40.97 -4.19 -32.37
C GLU A 720 -41.87 -3.04 -32.85
N TYR A 721 -43.18 -3.20 -32.79
CA TYR A 721 -44.12 -2.18 -33.31
C TYR A 721 -44.70 -1.28 -32.20
N GLY A 722 -43.96 -1.13 -31.08
CA GLY A 722 -44.28 -0.15 -30.05
C GLY A 722 -45.43 -0.53 -29.14
N MET A 723 -45.83 -1.81 -29.11
CA MET A 723 -46.76 -2.35 -28.15
C MET A 723 -46.04 -2.81 -26.91
N GLY A 724 -46.56 -2.53 -25.72
CA GLY A 724 -45.91 -2.96 -24.47
C GLY A 724 -46.87 -3.04 -23.30
N LYS A 725 -46.41 -3.64 -22.23
CA LYS A 725 -47.19 -3.85 -20.99
C LYS A 725 -46.27 -3.99 -19.79
N ARG A 726 -46.81 -3.70 -18.62
CA ARG A 726 -46.23 -4.16 -17.35
C ARG A 726 -46.91 -5.48 -16.94
N THR A 727 -46.15 -6.39 -16.35
CA THR A 727 -46.67 -7.64 -15.77
C THR A 727 -45.96 -7.85 -14.44
N SER A 728 -46.72 -8.03 -13.35
CA SER A 728 -46.13 -8.29 -12.04
C SER A 728 -45.18 -9.50 -12.08
N ILE A 729 -44.06 -9.39 -11.41
CA ILE A 729 -43.10 -10.50 -11.29
C ILE A 729 -43.68 -11.72 -10.59
N ASP A 730 -44.73 -11.53 -9.77
CA ASP A 730 -45.40 -12.61 -9.04
C ASP A 730 -46.25 -13.53 -9.96
N GLU A 731 -46.60 -13.08 -11.17
CA GLU A 731 -47.22 -13.93 -12.18
C GLU A 731 -46.30 -15.00 -12.76
N PHE A 732 -44.96 -14.87 -12.52
CA PHE A 732 -43.96 -15.81 -13.03
C PHE A 732 -43.54 -16.77 -11.91
N THR A 733 -44.01 -18.03 -12.04
CA THR A 733 -43.63 -19.09 -11.10
C THR A 733 -42.11 -19.39 -11.17
N ALA A 734 -41.44 -19.44 -10.03
CA ALA A 734 -40.06 -19.85 -9.97
C ALA A 734 -39.87 -21.29 -10.45
N GLN A 735 -38.89 -21.53 -11.29
CA GLN A 735 -38.59 -22.82 -11.92
C GLN A 735 -37.13 -23.20 -11.65
N ASN A 736 -36.80 -24.48 -11.87
CA ASN A 736 -35.40 -24.87 -11.87
C ASN A 736 -34.68 -24.28 -13.07
N ARG A 737 -33.45 -23.80 -12.85
CA ARG A 737 -32.55 -23.28 -13.90
C ARG A 737 -32.42 -24.31 -15.06
N GLY A 738 -32.39 -23.81 -16.29
CA GLY A 738 -32.25 -24.66 -17.49
C GLY A 738 -33.56 -25.23 -18.03
N GLY A 739 -34.70 -24.80 -17.53
CA GLY A 739 -36.03 -25.11 -18.07
C GLY A 739 -36.35 -24.33 -19.37
N LYS A 740 -37.50 -24.63 -20.01
CA LYS A 740 -37.98 -23.93 -21.21
C LYS A 740 -38.66 -22.59 -20.91
N GLY A 741 -38.98 -22.31 -19.63
CA GLY A 741 -39.74 -21.14 -19.25
C GLY A 741 -41.25 -21.23 -19.55
N VAL A 742 -41.89 -20.09 -19.33
CA VAL A 742 -43.35 -19.90 -19.56
C VAL A 742 -43.57 -18.73 -20.50
N LYS A 743 -44.72 -18.72 -21.18
CA LYS A 743 -45.04 -17.63 -22.11
C LYS A 743 -45.28 -16.32 -21.35
N CYS A 744 -44.57 -15.27 -21.71
CA CYS A 744 -44.64 -13.93 -21.08
C CYS A 744 -45.26 -12.87 -21.98
N TYR A 745 -45.33 -13.10 -23.29
CA TYR A 745 -45.87 -12.15 -24.25
C TYR A 745 -46.58 -12.89 -25.40
N LYS A 746 -47.69 -12.35 -25.86
CA LYS A 746 -48.44 -12.90 -27.02
C LYS A 746 -48.01 -12.15 -28.26
N ILE A 747 -47.16 -12.80 -29.06
CA ILE A 747 -46.70 -12.28 -30.35
C ILE A 747 -47.80 -12.41 -31.40
N THR A 748 -48.04 -11.36 -32.18
CA THR A 748 -48.99 -11.25 -33.28
C THR A 748 -48.37 -10.43 -34.42
N GLU A 749 -48.94 -10.48 -35.61
CA GLU A 749 -48.47 -9.63 -36.73
C GLU A 749 -48.50 -8.13 -36.41
N LYS A 750 -49.36 -7.68 -35.47
CA LYS A 750 -49.49 -6.29 -35.04
C LYS A 750 -48.44 -5.88 -34.01
N THR A 751 -47.85 -6.83 -33.30
CA THR A 751 -46.87 -6.54 -32.26
C THR A 751 -45.44 -6.71 -32.75
N GLY A 752 -45.19 -7.65 -33.64
CA GLY A 752 -43.86 -8.12 -33.93
C GLY A 752 -43.27 -8.89 -32.75
N ASN A 753 -41.96 -9.18 -32.79
CA ASN A 753 -41.20 -9.88 -31.75
C ASN A 753 -40.95 -8.98 -30.52
N VAL A 754 -40.59 -9.58 -29.40
CA VAL A 754 -40.12 -8.83 -28.24
C VAL A 754 -38.75 -8.26 -28.53
N VAL A 755 -38.54 -6.96 -28.24
CA VAL A 755 -37.28 -6.23 -28.50
C VAL A 755 -36.58 -5.88 -27.21
N GLY A 756 -37.35 -5.59 -26.15
CA GLY A 756 -36.74 -5.18 -24.88
C GLY A 756 -37.59 -5.56 -23.67
N VAL A 757 -36.90 -5.77 -22.57
CA VAL A 757 -37.47 -6.02 -21.25
C VAL A 757 -36.71 -5.24 -20.18
N LYS A 758 -37.45 -4.65 -19.24
CA LYS A 758 -36.85 -3.99 -18.05
C LYS A 758 -37.72 -4.31 -16.83
N ALA A 759 -37.07 -4.52 -15.68
CA ALA A 759 -37.74 -4.56 -14.39
C ALA A 759 -37.99 -3.12 -13.93
N VAL A 760 -39.23 -2.79 -13.59
CA VAL A 760 -39.65 -1.42 -13.28
C VAL A 760 -40.62 -1.39 -12.10
N ASP A 761 -40.66 -0.25 -11.40
CA ASP A 761 -41.70 0.10 -10.44
C ASP A 761 -42.66 1.16 -11.03
N GLU A 762 -43.80 1.38 -10.42
CA GLU A 762 -44.76 2.37 -10.90
C GLU A 762 -44.26 3.80 -10.99
N ASP A 763 -43.37 4.18 -10.03
CA ASP A 763 -42.79 5.50 -9.95
C ASP A 763 -41.56 5.71 -10.87
N ASN A 764 -41.13 4.65 -11.55
CA ASN A 764 -40.03 4.74 -12.48
C ASN A 764 -40.40 5.44 -13.79
N GLU A 765 -39.38 5.98 -14.43
CA GLU A 765 -39.51 6.53 -15.77
C GLU A 765 -38.71 5.69 -16.75
N ILE A 766 -39.25 5.58 -17.96
CA ILE A 766 -38.59 4.86 -19.06
C ILE A 766 -38.40 5.75 -20.27
N MET A 767 -37.43 5.41 -21.07
CA MET A 767 -37.23 5.95 -22.41
C MET A 767 -37.37 4.82 -23.42
N ILE A 768 -38.23 5.06 -24.43
CA ILE A 768 -38.40 4.18 -25.58
C ILE A 768 -37.75 4.88 -26.76
N ILE A 769 -36.89 4.17 -27.47
CA ILE A 769 -36.08 4.70 -28.57
C ILE A 769 -36.42 3.91 -29.83
N ASN A 770 -36.77 4.61 -30.90
CA ASN A 770 -37.04 3.99 -32.19
C ASN A 770 -35.78 3.90 -33.07
N THR A 771 -35.90 3.20 -34.20
CA THR A 771 -34.77 3.06 -35.17
C THR A 771 -34.44 4.38 -35.83
N GLU A 772 -35.33 5.37 -35.83
CA GLU A 772 -35.09 6.76 -36.29
C GLU A 772 -34.39 7.66 -35.25
N GLY A 773 -34.06 7.14 -34.05
CA GLY A 773 -33.42 7.90 -32.98
C GLY A 773 -34.33 8.87 -32.24
N ILE A 774 -35.64 8.71 -32.36
CA ILE A 774 -36.62 9.48 -31.61
C ILE A 774 -36.80 8.85 -30.24
N ILE A 775 -36.72 9.66 -29.18
CA ILE A 775 -36.81 9.24 -27.81
C ILE A 775 -38.10 9.75 -27.18
N ILE A 776 -38.89 8.86 -26.58
CA ILE A 776 -40.02 9.22 -25.73
C ILE A 776 -39.70 8.83 -24.30
N ARG A 777 -39.82 9.78 -23.37
CA ARG A 777 -39.74 9.56 -21.92
C ARG A 777 -41.16 9.53 -21.35
N MET A 778 -41.47 8.49 -20.58
CA MET A 778 -42.78 8.34 -19.94
C MET A 778 -42.66 7.70 -18.56
N LYS A 779 -43.63 7.95 -17.69
CA LYS A 779 -43.75 7.31 -16.39
C LYS A 779 -44.34 5.91 -16.53
N CYS A 780 -43.93 4.97 -15.71
CA CYS A 780 -44.40 3.60 -15.72
C CYS A 780 -45.88 3.47 -15.24
N ASP A 781 -46.34 4.36 -14.36
CA ASP A 781 -47.75 4.42 -13.91
C ASP A 781 -48.75 4.56 -15.06
N GLY A 782 -48.37 5.24 -16.15
CA GLY A 782 -49.16 5.39 -17.36
C GLY A 782 -49.24 4.13 -18.24
N ILE A 783 -48.51 3.05 -17.94
CA ILE A 783 -48.47 1.81 -18.70
C ILE A 783 -49.35 0.76 -18.03
N SER A 784 -50.30 0.21 -18.78
CA SER A 784 -51.23 -0.77 -18.24
C SER A 784 -50.54 -2.03 -17.71
N GLU A 785 -50.85 -2.40 -16.49
CA GLU A 785 -50.52 -3.72 -15.94
C GLU A 785 -51.47 -4.76 -16.53
N LEU A 786 -50.93 -5.79 -17.16
CA LEU A 786 -51.66 -6.83 -17.87
C LEU A 786 -51.08 -8.21 -17.61
N GLY A 787 -51.96 -9.19 -17.59
CA GLY A 787 -51.59 -10.58 -17.39
C GLY A 787 -50.53 -11.09 -18.39
N ARG A 788 -49.81 -12.13 -17.98
CA ARG A 788 -48.65 -12.69 -18.64
C ARG A 788 -48.82 -12.97 -20.14
N VAL A 789 -49.97 -13.56 -20.57
CA VAL A 789 -50.21 -13.99 -21.96
C VAL A 789 -51.04 -12.95 -22.74
N THR A 790 -50.66 -11.70 -22.73
CA THR A 790 -51.31 -10.61 -23.48
C THR A 790 -50.35 -9.92 -24.43
N SER A 791 -50.87 -9.15 -25.40
CA SER A 791 -50.09 -8.46 -26.43
C SER A 791 -49.70 -7.01 -26.05
N GLY A 792 -50.12 -6.54 -24.87
CA GLY A 792 -49.90 -5.17 -24.43
C GLY A 792 -50.78 -4.10 -25.08
N VAL A 793 -50.47 -2.85 -24.76
CA VAL A 793 -51.09 -1.63 -25.29
C VAL A 793 -50.09 -0.83 -26.09
N LYS A 794 -50.55 0.10 -26.91
CA LYS A 794 -49.64 0.96 -27.69
C LYS A 794 -48.96 2.00 -26.80
N LEU A 795 -47.63 1.98 -26.75
CA LEU A 795 -46.81 2.90 -25.95
C LEU A 795 -46.28 4.07 -26.77
N ILE A 796 -45.94 3.82 -28.04
CA ILE A 796 -45.37 4.81 -28.95
C ILE A 796 -46.06 4.75 -30.30
N ASN A 797 -46.26 5.90 -30.92
CA ASN A 797 -46.71 6.00 -32.32
C ASN A 797 -45.48 6.01 -33.22
N LEU A 798 -45.30 4.91 -33.94
CA LEU A 798 -44.20 4.75 -34.90
C LEU A 798 -44.70 5.14 -36.32
N PRO A 799 -43.86 5.87 -37.12
CA PRO A 799 -44.11 6.03 -38.55
C PRO A 799 -44.14 4.68 -39.27
N GLU A 800 -44.68 4.67 -40.49
CA GLU A 800 -44.76 3.47 -41.31
C GLU A 800 -43.33 2.99 -41.68
N GLY A 801 -43.01 1.74 -41.32
CA GLY A 801 -41.69 1.17 -41.55
C GLY A 801 -40.70 1.31 -40.39
N ASP A 802 -41.01 2.11 -39.36
CA ASP A 802 -40.12 2.30 -38.19
C ASP A 802 -40.42 1.22 -37.09
N LYS A 803 -39.43 0.97 -36.23
CA LYS A 803 -39.48 -0.02 -35.15
C LYS A 803 -38.92 0.53 -33.86
N VAL A 804 -39.31 -0.05 -32.76
CA VAL A 804 -38.59 0.19 -31.48
C VAL A 804 -37.22 -0.47 -31.56
N ALA A 805 -36.20 0.32 -31.26
CA ALA A 805 -34.81 -0.13 -31.23
C ALA A 805 -34.39 -0.64 -29.84
N CYS A 806 -34.65 0.15 -28.79
CA CYS A 806 -34.37 -0.23 -27.41
C CYS A 806 -35.25 0.49 -26.39
N ILE A 807 -35.18 0.02 -25.15
CA ILE A 807 -35.81 0.66 -23.98
C ILE A 807 -34.77 0.86 -22.88
N ALA A 808 -34.81 2.01 -22.21
CA ALA A 808 -33.91 2.33 -21.10
C ALA A 808 -34.73 2.78 -19.87
N LYS A 809 -34.37 2.34 -18.68
CA LYS A 809 -34.91 2.77 -17.40
C LYS A 809 -34.13 4.00 -16.92
N VAL A 810 -34.82 5.07 -16.56
CA VAL A 810 -34.25 6.26 -15.95
C VAL A 810 -34.09 5.99 -14.46
N ARG A 811 -32.85 6.05 -13.90
CA ARG A 811 -32.61 5.96 -12.46
C ARG A 811 -32.92 7.31 -11.82
N LYS A 812 -33.63 7.34 -10.69
CA LYS A 812 -33.75 8.55 -9.87
C LYS A 812 -32.36 8.89 -9.34
N GLY A 813 -31.89 10.13 -9.60
CA GLY A 813 -30.87 10.74 -8.76
C GLY A 813 -31.48 11.00 -7.39
N ASP A 814 -30.70 10.88 -6.31
CA ASP A 814 -31.14 11.30 -4.98
C ASP A 814 -31.53 12.79 -5.06
N GLU A 815 -32.84 13.06 -4.97
CA GLU A 815 -33.34 14.41 -4.80
C GLU A 815 -32.86 14.87 -3.39
N SER A 816 -31.89 15.77 -3.36
CA SER A 816 -31.63 16.57 -2.17
C SER A 816 -32.87 17.41 -1.86
N GLU A 817 -33.35 17.34 -0.61
CA GLU A 817 -34.55 18.03 -0.08
C GLU A 817 -34.43 19.57 -0.04
N ASP A 818 -33.89 20.22 -1.03
CA ASP A 818 -33.63 21.68 -1.01
C ASP A 818 -34.20 22.49 -2.19
N ASP A 819 -35.28 22.03 -2.84
CA ASP A 819 -35.96 22.84 -3.86
C ASP A 819 -37.50 22.90 -3.67
N LEU A 820 -37.96 23.37 -2.50
CA LEU A 820 -39.27 23.93 -2.30
C LEU A 820 -39.14 25.45 -2.06
N VAL A 821 -38.84 26.18 -3.11
CA VAL A 821 -39.13 27.62 -3.19
C VAL A 821 -40.06 27.83 -4.39
N GLU A 822 -41.33 28.07 -4.07
CA GLU A 822 -42.27 28.57 -5.03
C GLU A 822 -41.84 29.93 -5.60
N PRO A 823 -41.93 30.21 -6.90
CA PRO A 823 -41.68 31.54 -7.42
C PRO A 823 -42.90 32.44 -7.13
N GLU A 824 -42.68 33.50 -6.34
CA GLU A 824 -43.62 34.62 -6.22
C GLU A 824 -43.84 35.27 -7.60
N GLU A 825 -45.10 35.38 -7.96
CA GLU A 825 -45.58 36.22 -9.08
C GLU A 825 -45.18 37.67 -8.85
N SER A 826 -44.33 38.21 -9.67
CA SER A 826 -44.09 39.64 -9.77
C SER A 826 -45.04 40.23 -10.83
N THR A 827 -46.06 40.95 -10.34
CA THR A 827 -46.88 41.85 -11.12
C THR A 827 -46.07 42.97 -11.78
N GLU A 828 -46.24 43.11 -13.06
CA GLU A 828 -45.82 44.29 -13.83
C GLU A 828 -46.48 45.56 -13.28
N ASP A 829 -45.67 46.62 -13.08
CA ASP A 829 -46.11 47.99 -13.20
C ASP A 829 -45.09 48.74 -14.03
N ALA A 830 -45.56 49.23 -15.14
CA ALA A 830 -44.92 50.15 -16.06
C ALA A 830 -44.99 51.55 -15.53
N GLU A 831 -43.82 52.26 -15.43
CA GLU A 831 -43.85 53.73 -15.58
C GLU A 831 -42.55 54.19 -16.28
N ASN A 832 -42.80 54.85 -17.36
CA ASN A 832 -41.89 55.71 -18.11
C ASN A 832 -41.30 56.84 -17.22
N VAL A 833 -40.06 57.24 -17.44
CA VAL A 833 -39.65 58.62 -17.52
C VAL A 833 -38.33 58.82 -18.33
N GLU A 834 -38.37 59.75 -19.16
CA GLU A 834 -37.48 60.37 -20.13
C GLU A 834 -36.07 60.73 -19.65
N THR A 835 -35.16 60.61 -20.58
CA THR A 835 -33.99 61.45 -20.98
C THR A 835 -33.59 62.64 -20.07
N GLU A 836 -32.25 62.75 -19.84
CA GLU A 836 -31.36 63.86 -20.26
C GLU A 836 -29.96 63.70 -19.60
N GLU A 837 -29.01 63.92 -20.48
CA GLU A 837 -27.58 64.29 -20.55
C GLU A 837 -26.54 63.23 -20.42
#